data_f34d66f1149cb9a9f69b60de534b30ae
#
_entry.id   f34d66f1149cb9a9f69b60de534b30ae
#
_cell.length_a   1.000
_cell.length_b   1.000
_cell.length_c   1.000
_cell.angle_alpha   90.00
_cell.angle_beta   90.00
_cell.angle_gamma   90.00
#
_symmetry.space_group_name_H-M   'P 1'
#
loop_
_entity.id
_entity.type
_entity.pdbx_description
1 polymer ?
#
loop_
_entity_poly.entity_id
_entity_poly.type
_entity_poly.pdbx_seq_one_letter_code
_entity_poly.pdbx_strand_id
1 'polypeptide(L)'
;MSELAKAYEPQAVEAKWYAAWIAGKCFEADPSSVKEGYSIVIPPPNVTGILHLGHVLNNALQDILARRARQNGKEVLWLPGTDHAGIATQARVEREVREKEGVSRRDLGRDEFLKRVWDFKNKHGDIIINQLKRLGCSCDWGRERFTMDEPYTEWVSHVFVELFKKGLIYRGKRMVNWCPVSLTALSDEEVIMTPQRSKLYFMKYELADAPGEFLEISTTRPETLMGDVAVAVNPKDPRFSKYIGRKVNRPFPHAEIPIIADDHVDIEFGTGALKITPAHDKADFEIGLRHGLEIIDVLTPDAHINCPECPDLHGLDRIVARKRAAAKLEEMGLLLKVEEYENNVGFSERGHVPIEPRISMQWFLKYPCIKEAADAVAKGDIKFRPERWAKTYAHWMENLQDWCISRQLWWGHQIPVWYRKDKLDDLKNAEALGMADFSAGDIHVGVVAPADAANWSRDEDVMDTWFSSWLWPFATMTNVGEQTETLKKFYPTDDLVTGPDIIFFWVARMIMAGYEFTGELPFKNVYFTSIIRDLKGRKMSKSLGNSPDPIDLMEKYGADGLRFGLMRIAPVGSDLRFDEVSIEEGRNFANKLYNACRLRQMGGEPYQPLESMDGLNPFHLNAMAKLDELSLDLERLYADYRFGEIGHRLYEFLWNDFCDKFLEALKLDLRDTAPPEVKERTLGVFDVIMGRYLQLLSPYMPHVTEELSERMGYVAPDEFLMQKRLPSKPLLAGISSEKITAAQTLAGEIYESAGRMRNLKAEYKMGSRKDIKFVIKAAPEWLAAQTKTLALLVGAGEIMLDSDYDPPKGTPAAVTGIGEVYMPLDGLIDVEAERTRLSKEISNIEMEVKKCEGKLGNASFVDRAPPEVVVQEKARLEDWKVKLVQLGEMLAALA
;
A
#
# COMPACT_ATOMS: atom_id res chain seq x y z
N MET A 1 4.75 -31.50 -27.89
CA MET A 1 5.29 -30.26 -27.22
C MET A 1 5.94 -29.38 -28.28
N SER A 2 5.62 -28.07 -28.31
CA SER A 2 6.38 -27.13 -29.15
C SER A 2 7.62 -26.69 -28.38
N GLU A 3 8.76 -26.60 -29.06
CA GLU A 3 10.03 -26.22 -28.46
C GLU A 3 9.96 -24.81 -27.84
N LEU A 4 10.53 -24.64 -26.65
CA LEU A 4 10.68 -23.34 -26.01
C LEU A 4 11.66 -22.46 -26.80
N ALA A 5 11.28 -21.23 -27.11
CA ALA A 5 12.12 -20.25 -27.77
C ALA A 5 13.42 -20.00 -27.00
N LYS A 6 14.43 -19.45 -27.68
CA LYS A 6 15.74 -19.19 -27.07
C LYS A 6 15.67 -18.17 -25.91
N ALA A 7 14.72 -17.25 -25.97
CA ALA A 7 14.51 -16.22 -24.94
C ALA A 7 13.01 -16.18 -24.54
N TYR A 8 12.76 -15.84 -23.31
CA TYR A 8 11.41 -15.56 -22.82
C TYR A 8 10.96 -14.16 -23.25
N GLU A 9 9.82 -14.08 -23.91
CA GLU A 9 9.21 -12.84 -24.39
C GLU A 9 7.90 -12.57 -23.62
N PRO A 10 7.94 -11.82 -22.51
CA PRO A 10 6.81 -11.69 -21.60
C PRO A 10 5.57 -11.10 -22.28
N GLN A 11 5.69 -10.07 -23.12
CA GLN A 11 4.54 -9.36 -23.70
C GLN A 11 3.67 -10.28 -24.58
N ALA A 12 4.30 -11.15 -25.38
CA ALA A 12 3.58 -12.10 -26.21
C ALA A 12 2.87 -13.18 -25.38
N VAL A 13 3.56 -13.67 -24.33
CA VAL A 13 3.03 -14.67 -23.41
C VAL A 13 1.87 -14.13 -22.61
N GLU A 14 2.00 -12.93 -22.06
CA GLU A 14 0.98 -12.23 -21.27
C GLU A 14 -0.29 -11.99 -22.07
N ALA A 15 -0.17 -11.49 -23.30
CA ALA A 15 -1.31 -11.26 -24.18
C ALA A 15 -2.02 -12.57 -24.55
N LYS A 16 -1.26 -13.62 -24.88
CA LYS A 16 -1.79 -14.96 -25.18
C LYS A 16 -2.64 -15.49 -24.04
N TRP A 17 -2.06 -15.54 -22.86
CA TRP A 17 -2.70 -16.20 -21.72
C TRP A 17 -3.86 -15.41 -21.16
N TYR A 18 -3.75 -14.09 -21.11
CA TYR A 18 -4.88 -13.28 -20.64
C TYR A 18 -6.11 -13.44 -21.53
N ALA A 19 -5.92 -13.45 -22.85
CA ALA A 19 -6.99 -13.71 -23.81
C ALA A 19 -7.57 -15.14 -23.65
N ALA A 20 -6.72 -16.14 -23.42
CA ALA A 20 -7.14 -17.51 -23.19
C ALA A 20 -7.97 -17.68 -21.90
N TRP A 21 -7.55 -17.06 -20.79
CA TRP A 21 -8.29 -17.09 -19.52
C TRP A 21 -9.66 -16.43 -19.64
N ILE A 22 -9.77 -15.30 -20.36
CA ILE A 22 -11.06 -14.64 -20.62
C ILE A 22 -11.96 -15.54 -21.47
N ALA A 23 -11.44 -16.12 -22.56
CA ALA A 23 -12.19 -17.02 -23.42
C ALA A 23 -12.64 -18.30 -22.69
N GLY A 24 -11.79 -18.82 -21.81
CA GLY A 24 -12.08 -19.97 -20.94
C GLY A 24 -12.92 -19.66 -19.71
N LYS A 25 -13.37 -18.41 -19.54
CA LYS A 25 -14.19 -17.96 -18.38
C LYS A 25 -13.57 -18.29 -17.01
N CYS A 26 -12.22 -18.29 -16.94
CA CYS A 26 -11.50 -18.72 -15.74
C CYS A 26 -11.72 -17.83 -14.51
N PHE A 27 -12.23 -16.62 -14.71
CA PHE A 27 -12.43 -15.62 -13.67
C PHE A 27 -13.88 -15.46 -13.23
N GLU A 28 -14.84 -15.99 -14.03
CA GLU A 28 -16.26 -15.90 -13.73
C GLU A 28 -16.62 -16.76 -12.51
N ALA A 29 -17.35 -16.18 -11.55
CA ALA A 29 -17.83 -16.90 -10.38
C ALA A 29 -19.22 -17.47 -10.63
N ASP A 30 -19.43 -18.72 -10.22
CA ASP A 30 -20.74 -19.38 -10.27
C ASP A 30 -21.37 -19.41 -8.87
N PRO A 31 -22.42 -18.59 -8.62
CA PRO A 31 -23.12 -18.60 -7.33
C PRO A 31 -23.81 -19.93 -7.02
N SER A 32 -24.13 -20.75 -8.04
CA SER A 32 -24.77 -22.04 -7.88
C SER A 32 -23.81 -23.19 -7.60
N SER A 33 -22.50 -22.96 -7.71
CA SER A 33 -21.45 -23.94 -7.47
C SER A 33 -21.56 -24.55 -6.07
N VAL A 34 -21.26 -25.83 -5.94
CA VAL A 34 -21.20 -26.53 -4.63
C VAL A 34 -19.91 -26.27 -3.85
N LYS A 35 -18.94 -25.63 -4.49
CA LYS A 35 -17.67 -25.26 -3.83
C LYS A 35 -17.92 -24.19 -2.77
N GLU A 36 -17.11 -24.18 -1.72
CA GLU A 36 -17.10 -23.08 -0.74
C GLU A 36 -16.80 -21.74 -1.43
N GLY A 37 -17.59 -20.70 -1.13
CA GLY A 37 -17.37 -19.36 -1.65
C GLY A 37 -16.13 -18.71 -1.05
N TYR A 38 -15.46 -17.89 -1.84
CA TYR A 38 -14.42 -16.95 -1.40
C TYR A 38 -14.57 -15.66 -2.17
N SER A 39 -14.53 -14.54 -1.49
CA SER A 39 -14.78 -13.26 -2.17
C SER A 39 -13.87 -12.13 -1.69
N ILE A 40 -13.55 -11.26 -2.64
CA ILE A 40 -12.89 -9.98 -2.44
C ILE A 40 -13.64 -8.94 -3.26
N VAL A 41 -13.88 -7.76 -2.70
CA VAL A 41 -14.27 -6.58 -3.47
C VAL A 41 -13.06 -5.67 -3.66
N ILE A 42 -12.81 -5.27 -4.90
CA ILE A 42 -11.69 -4.37 -5.20
C ILE A 42 -11.93 -3.02 -4.50
N PRO A 43 -10.91 -2.38 -3.88
CA PRO A 43 -11.00 -0.95 -3.61
C PRO A 43 -11.16 -0.21 -4.95
N PRO A 44 -12.35 0.35 -5.26
CA PRO A 44 -12.63 0.83 -6.60
C PRO A 44 -11.72 2.02 -6.93
N PRO A 45 -10.84 1.93 -7.95
CA PRO A 45 -9.96 3.04 -8.29
C PRO A 45 -10.75 4.26 -8.74
N ASN A 46 -10.31 5.44 -8.31
CA ASN A 46 -10.86 6.73 -8.73
C ASN A 46 -10.63 6.97 -10.23
N VAL A 47 -11.66 7.35 -10.98
CA VAL A 47 -11.57 7.62 -12.43
C VAL A 47 -10.84 8.94 -12.76
N THR A 48 -9.86 9.33 -11.96
CA THR A 48 -9.11 10.58 -12.08
C THR A 48 -7.84 10.51 -12.92
N GLY A 49 -7.46 9.30 -13.36
CA GLY A 49 -6.24 9.09 -14.16
C GLY A 49 -5.82 7.62 -14.24
N ILE A 50 -4.53 7.39 -14.54
CA ILE A 50 -3.93 6.06 -14.62
C ILE A 50 -3.57 5.52 -13.23
N LEU A 51 -3.42 4.20 -13.10
CA LEU A 51 -2.95 3.56 -11.87
C LEU A 51 -1.49 3.97 -11.54
N HIS A 52 -1.10 3.81 -10.30
CA HIS A 52 0.28 3.99 -9.81
C HIS A 52 0.74 2.72 -9.06
N LEU A 53 2.02 2.66 -8.66
CA LEU A 53 2.60 1.47 -8.02
C LEU A 53 1.84 0.99 -6.77
N GLY A 54 1.22 1.90 -6.00
CA GLY A 54 0.38 1.51 -4.86
C GLY A 54 -0.84 0.68 -5.28
N HIS A 55 -1.45 1.00 -6.42
CA HIS A 55 -2.52 0.18 -6.99
C HIS A 55 -1.99 -1.17 -7.49
N VAL A 56 -0.79 -1.19 -8.09
CA VAL A 56 -0.14 -2.45 -8.53
C VAL A 56 0.06 -3.38 -7.35
N LEU A 57 0.65 -2.88 -6.24
CA LEU A 57 0.86 -3.66 -5.03
C LEU A 57 -0.46 -4.18 -4.46
N ASN A 58 -1.45 -3.32 -4.33
CA ASN A 58 -2.76 -3.66 -3.79
C ASN A 58 -3.47 -4.73 -4.62
N ASN A 59 -3.52 -4.56 -5.95
CA ASN A 59 -4.19 -5.49 -6.84
C ASN A 59 -3.41 -6.80 -7.03
N ALA A 60 -2.08 -6.78 -7.01
CA ALA A 60 -1.27 -7.99 -7.01
C ALA A 60 -1.53 -8.85 -5.77
N LEU A 61 -1.66 -8.23 -4.58
CA LEU A 61 -2.02 -8.93 -3.34
C LEU A 61 -3.39 -9.59 -3.43
N GLN A 62 -4.40 -8.87 -3.91
CA GLN A 62 -5.75 -9.41 -4.10
C GLN A 62 -5.75 -10.57 -5.09
N ASP A 63 -5.03 -10.43 -6.21
CA ASP A 63 -4.92 -11.48 -7.21
C ASP A 63 -4.22 -12.75 -6.68
N ILE A 64 -3.17 -12.57 -5.86
CA ILE A 64 -2.49 -13.68 -5.17
C ILE A 64 -3.49 -14.45 -4.27
N LEU A 65 -4.27 -13.73 -3.47
CA LEU A 65 -5.29 -14.33 -2.60
C LEU A 65 -6.37 -15.04 -3.44
N ALA A 66 -6.90 -14.40 -4.48
CA ALA A 66 -7.91 -14.96 -5.35
C ALA A 66 -7.44 -16.24 -6.08
N ARG A 67 -6.22 -16.22 -6.65
CA ARG A 67 -5.61 -17.37 -7.30
C ARG A 67 -5.33 -18.50 -6.31
N ARG A 68 -4.82 -18.16 -5.11
CA ARG A 68 -4.61 -19.14 -4.05
C ARG A 68 -5.92 -19.81 -3.60
N ALA A 69 -6.99 -19.04 -3.46
CA ALA A 69 -8.30 -19.58 -3.12
C ALA A 69 -8.82 -20.56 -4.21
N ARG A 70 -8.64 -20.23 -5.50
CA ARG A 70 -8.96 -21.17 -6.62
C ARG A 70 -8.14 -22.45 -6.53
N GLN A 71 -6.85 -22.38 -6.27
CA GLN A 71 -5.99 -23.54 -6.07
C GLN A 71 -6.42 -24.41 -4.87
N ASN A 72 -7.04 -23.82 -3.86
CA ASN A 72 -7.63 -24.53 -2.72
C ASN A 72 -9.01 -25.10 -3.04
N GLY A 73 -9.49 -24.94 -4.27
CA GLY A 73 -10.74 -25.50 -4.76
C GLY A 73 -11.98 -24.72 -4.36
N LYS A 74 -11.84 -23.45 -3.98
CA LYS A 74 -12.96 -22.56 -3.67
C LYS A 74 -13.58 -21.97 -4.96
N GLU A 75 -14.84 -21.56 -4.86
CA GLU A 75 -15.51 -20.71 -5.85
C GLU A 75 -15.16 -19.25 -5.53
N VAL A 76 -14.54 -18.55 -6.49
CA VAL A 76 -13.92 -17.25 -6.18
C VAL A 76 -14.62 -16.13 -6.94
N LEU A 77 -15.14 -15.16 -6.20
CA LEU A 77 -15.62 -13.88 -6.69
C LEU A 77 -14.62 -12.79 -6.33
N TRP A 78 -13.83 -12.31 -7.28
CA TRP A 78 -13.12 -11.04 -7.13
C TRP A 78 -13.84 -9.98 -7.97
N LEU A 79 -14.63 -9.15 -7.28
CA LEU A 79 -15.53 -8.19 -7.89
C LEU A 79 -14.79 -6.90 -8.25
N PRO A 80 -14.68 -6.55 -9.56
CA PRO A 80 -14.05 -5.32 -10.02
C PRO A 80 -15.00 -4.13 -10.03
N GLY A 81 -14.43 -2.93 -10.10
CA GLY A 81 -15.20 -1.71 -10.36
C GLY A 81 -14.36 -0.46 -10.20
N THR A 82 -15.01 0.69 -10.39
CA THR A 82 -14.41 2.02 -10.33
C THR A 82 -15.27 2.99 -9.51
N ASP A 83 -14.62 3.98 -8.91
CA ASP A 83 -15.27 5.03 -8.11
C ASP A 83 -15.37 6.33 -8.92
N HIS A 84 -16.51 7.03 -8.81
CA HIS A 84 -16.75 8.31 -9.47
C HIS A 84 -15.89 9.45 -8.89
N ALA A 85 -15.43 9.34 -7.64
CA ALA A 85 -14.49 10.26 -6.97
C ALA A 85 -14.92 11.75 -7.10
N GLY A 86 -16.07 12.09 -6.55
CA GLY A 86 -16.77 13.36 -6.70
C GLY A 86 -15.90 14.62 -6.84
N ILE A 87 -15.27 15.07 -5.73
CA ILE A 87 -14.41 16.28 -5.73
C ILE A 87 -13.23 16.13 -6.69
N ALA A 88 -12.55 14.98 -6.64
CA ALA A 88 -11.30 14.80 -7.37
C ALA A 88 -11.53 14.79 -8.90
N THR A 89 -12.55 14.10 -9.38
CA THR A 89 -12.91 14.03 -10.80
C THR A 89 -13.41 15.40 -11.28
N GLN A 90 -14.31 16.03 -10.53
CA GLN A 90 -14.82 17.35 -10.89
C GLN A 90 -13.69 18.39 -10.98
N ALA A 91 -12.82 18.48 -9.97
CA ALA A 91 -11.71 19.42 -9.96
C ALA A 91 -10.72 19.18 -11.13
N ARG A 92 -10.54 17.91 -11.53
CA ARG A 92 -9.69 17.57 -12.68
C ARG A 92 -10.30 18.07 -13.99
N VAL A 93 -11.59 17.82 -14.19
CA VAL A 93 -12.31 18.27 -15.41
C VAL A 93 -12.44 19.79 -15.45
N GLU A 94 -12.73 20.46 -14.31
CA GLU A 94 -12.74 21.93 -14.23
C GLU A 94 -11.41 22.55 -14.65
N ARG A 95 -10.31 21.97 -14.20
CA ARG A 95 -8.97 22.41 -14.59
C ARG A 95 -8.74 22.23 -16.08
N GLU A 96 -9.08 21.06 -16.63
CA GLU A 96 -8.91 20.75 -18.05
C GLU A 96 -9.73 21.69 -18.93
N VAL A 97 -10.99 21.98 -18.57
CA VAL A 97 -11.86 22.94 -19.26
C VAL A 97 -11.28 24.35 -19.21
N ARG A 98 -10.80 24.78 -18.03
CA ARG A 98 -10.17 26.09 -17.86
C ARG A 98 -8.89 26.23 -18.70
N GLU A 99 -8.03 25.22 -18.70
CA GLU A 99 -6.76 25.22 -19.44
C GLU A 99 -6.97 25.19 -20.95
N LYS A 100 -7.95 24.42 -21.44
CA LYS A 100 -8.17 24.22 -22.87
C LYS A 100 -9.11 25.28 -23.51
N GLU A 101 -10.11 25.72 -22.75
CA GLU A 101 -11.22 26.53 -23.28
C GLU A 101 -11.33 27.92 -22.62
N GLY A 102 -10.65 28.15 -21.52
CA GLY A 102 -10.65 29.41 -20.78
C GLY A 102 -11.98 29.75 -20.07
N VAL A 103 -12.89 28.75 -19.93
CA VAL A 103 -14.20 28.93 -19.30
C VAL A 103 -14.32 28.19 -17.98
N SER A 104 -15.24 28.64 -17.11
CA SER A 104 -15.56 27.96 -15.86
C SER A 104 -16.76 27.01 -16.05
N ARG A 105 -16.99 26.11 -15.07
CA ARG A 105 -18.19 25.25 -15.06
C ARG A 105 -19.49 26.06 -15.08
N ARG A 106 -19.49 27.25 -14.44
CA ARG A 106 -20.67 28.11 -14.36
C ARG A 106 -21.01 28.72 -15.72
N ASP A 107 -19.99 29.03 -16.53
CA ASP A 107 -20.19 29.52 -17.89
C ASP A 107 -20.77 28.45 -18.83
N LEU A 108 -20.42 27.16 -18.58
CA LEU A 108 -20.95 26.02 -19.34
C LEU A 108 -22.37 25.64 -18.91
N GLY A 109 -22.73 25.85 -17.67
CA GLY A 109 -23.95 25.30 -17.09
C GLY A 109 -23.79 23.80 -16.69
N ARG A 110 -24.73 23.33 -15.83
CA ARG A 110 -24.64 21.99 -15.18
C ARG A 110 -24.63 20.85 -16.20
N ASP A 111 -25.55 20.87 -17.15
CA ASP A 111 -25.74 19.76 -18.10
C ASP A 111 -24.55 19.55 -19.02
N GLU A 112 -24.04 20.63 -19.61
CA GLU A 112 -22.87 20.58 -20.51
C GLU A 112 -21.59 20.21 -19.74
N PHE A 113 -21.42 20.72 -18.52
CA PHE A 113 -20.31 20.34 -17.69
C PHE A 113 -20.35 18.84 -17.31
N LEU A 114 -21.51 18.33 -16.89
CA LEU A 114 -21.67 16.91 -16.54
C LEU A 114 -21.39 15.99 -17.73
N LYS A 115 -21.82 16.37 -18.94
CA LYS A 115 -21.47 15.64 -20.17
C LYS A 115 -19.97 15.46 -20.32
N ARG A 116 -19.18 16.52 -20.11
CA ARG A 116 -17.71 16.46 -20.16
C ARG A 116 -17.12 15.57 -19.08
N VAL A 117 -17.72 15.58 -17.89
CA VAL A 117 -17.28 14.69 -16.81
C VAL A 117 -17.56 13.23 -17.17
N TRP A 118 -18.70 12.92 -17.77
CA TRP A 118 -18.99 11.56 -18.25
C TRP A 118 -18.03 11.11 -19.35
N ASP A 119 -17.70 11.97 -20.31
CA ASP A 119 -16.72 11.67 -21.37
C ASP A 119 -15.33 11.40 -20.76
N PHE A 120 -14.94 12.23 -19.78
CA PHE A 120 -13.69 12.04 -19.04
C PHE A 120 -13.68 10.70 -18.28
N LYS A 121 -14.77 10.38 -17.56
CA LYS A 121 -14.93 9.11 -16.83
C LYS A 121 -14.83 7.90 -17.76
N ASN A 122 -15.53 7.92 -18.89
CA ASN A 122 -15.52 6.80 -19.82
C ASN A 122 -14.10 6.54 -20.33
N LYS A 123 -13.41 7.60 -20.79
CA LYS A 123 -12.03 7.50 -21.24
C LYS A 123 -11.06 6.92 -20.17
N HIS A 124 -11.12 7.44 -18.95
CA HIS A 124 -10.15 7.05 -17.90
C HIS A 124 -10.53 5.74 -17.21
N GLY A 125 -11.81 5.41 -17.10
CA GLY A 125 -12.29 4.12 -16.62
C GLY A 125 -11.76 2.97 -17.48
N ASP A 126 -11.89 3.07 -18.80
CA ASP A 126 -11.36 2.07 -19.73
C ASP A 126 -9.84 1.89 -19.61
N ILE A 127 -9.10 2.98 -19.43
CA ILE A 127 -7.64 2.92 -19.21
C ILE A 127 -7.31 2.12 -17.94
N ILE A 128 -7.99 2.42 -16.82
CA ILE A 128 -7.78 1.74 -15.53
C ILE A 128 -8.05 0.23 -15.65
N ILE A 129 -9.18 -0.14 -16.24
CA ILE A 129 -9.56 -1.55 -16.44
C ILE A 129 -8.53 -2.26 -17.33
N ASN A 130 -8.08 -1.62 -18.40
CA ASN A 130 -7.04 -2.20 -19.26
C ASN A 130 -5.69 -2.35 -18.54
N GLN A 131 -5.32 -1.41 -17.66
CA GLN A 131 -4.10 -1.53 -16.84
C GLN A 131 -4.19 -2.72 -15.87
N LEU A 132 -5.35 -2.94 -15.24
CA LEU A 132 -5.57 -4.10 -14.36
C LEU A 132 -5.52 -5.41 -15.16
N LYS A 133 -6.11 -5.46 -16.35
CA LYS A 133 -6.03 -6.62 -17.24
C LYS A 133 -4.58 -6.91 -17.66
N ARG A 134 -3.81 -5.88 -18.03
CA ARG A 134 -2.38 -6.04 -18.36
C ARG A 134 -1.53 -6.52 -17.18
N LEU A 135 -1.91 -6.12 -15.94
CA LEU A 135 -1.26 -6.62 -14.72
C LEU A 135 -1.56 -8.11 -14.46
N GLY A 136 -2.52 -8.69 -15.16
CA GLY A 136 -2.93 -10.08 -15.00
C GLY A 136 -3.98 -10.29 -13.90
N CYS A 137 -4.71 -9.25 -13.50
CA CYS A 137 -5.74 -9.36 -12.47
C CYS A 137 -6.87 -10.28 -12.90
N SER A 138 -7.21 -11.26 -12.05
CA SER A 138 -8.20 -12.30 -12.32
C SER A 138 -9.59 -11.96 -11.77
N CYS A 139 -10.03 -10.71 -12.03
CA CYS A 139 -11.36 -10.22 -11.64
C CYS A 139 -12.48 -10.85 -12.49
N ASP A 140 -13.65 -10.99 -11.91
CA ASP A 140 -14.88 -11.32 -12.65
C ASP A 140 -15.38 -10.08 -13.40
N TRP A 141 -14.83 -9.88 -14.60
CA TRP A 141 -15.11 -8.69 -15.43
C TRP A 141 -16.57 -8.60 -15.90
N GLY A 142 -17.29 -9.72 -15.91
CA GLY A 142 -18.72 -9.73 -16.22
C GLY A 142 -19.58 -9.04 -15.16
N ARG A 143 -19.01 -8.85 -13.95
CA ARG A 143 -19.66 -8.17 -12.80
C ARG A 143 -19.01 -6.83 -12.46
N GLU A 144 -18.35 -6.20 -13.42
CA GLU A 144 -17.79 -4.86 -13.21
C GLU A 144 -18.86 -3.86 -12.80
N ARG A 145 -18.59 -3.06 -11.75
CA ARG A 145 -19.50 -2.05 -11.21
C ARG A 145 -18.87 -0.66 -11.23
N PHE A 146 -19.72 0.33 -11.28
CA PHE A 146 -19.35 1.73 -11.15
C PHE A 146 -20.22 2.38 -10.06
N THR A 147 -19.63 3.16 -9.15
CA THR A 147 -20.37 3.74 -8.01
C THR A 147 -21.52 4.68 -8.42
N MET A 148 -21.66 5.03 -9.73
CA MET A 148 -22.81 5.77 -10.26
C MET A 148 -23.55 5.01 -11.38
N ASP A 149 -23.42 3.67 -11.45
CA ASP A 149 -24.33 2.90 -12.30
C ASP A 149 -25.77 2.94 -11.75
N GLU A 150 -26.75 2.65 -12.59
CA GLU A 150 -28.16 2.83 -12.24
C GLU A 150 -28.57 2.02 -10.98
N PRO A 151 -28.30 0.70 -10.85
CA PRO A 151 -28.66 -0.07 -9.67
C PRO A 151 -27.93 0.42 -8.39
N TYR A 152 -26.67 0.85 -8.54
CA TYR A 152 -25.92 1.36 -7.41
C TYR A 152 -26.43 2.73 -6.95
N THR A 153 -26.83 3.59 -7.88
CA THR A 153 -27.44 4.89 -7.57
C THR A 153 -28.79 4.74 -6.85
N GLU A 154 -29.55 3.71 -7.19
CA GLU A 154 -30.77 3.35 -6.47
C GLU A 154 -30.45 2.97 -5.02
N TRP A 155 -29.44 2.13 -4.78
CA TRP A 155 -28.96 1.79 -3.44
C TRP A 155 -28.58 3.03 -2.63
N VAL A 156 -27.79 3.93 -3.19
CA VAL A 156 -27.33 5.14 -2.50
C VAL A 156 -28.51 6.03 -2.12
N SER A 157 -29.49 6.19 -3.01
CA SER A 157 -30.70 6.97 -2.75
C SER A 157 -31.60 6.30 -1.72
N HIS A 158 -31.76 4.98 -1.77
CA HIS A 158 -32.53 4.18 -0.81
C HIS A 158 -31.94 4.31 0.60
N VAL A 159 -30.62 4.16 0.74
CA VAL A 159 -29.91 4.30 2.01
C VAL A 159 -30.11 5.68 2.63
N PHE A 160 -30.01 6.74 1.84
CA PHE A 160 -30.28 8.09 2.32
C PHE A 160 -31.72 8.20 2.88
N VAL A 161 -32.71 7.72 2.14
CA VAL A 161 -34.13 7.79 2.54
C VAL A 161 -34.38 6.99 3.80
N GLU A 162 -33.82 5.78 3.93
CA GLU A 162 -34.00 4.94 5.12
C GLU A 162 -33.35 5.53 6.37
N LEU A 163 -32.11 6.04 6.24
CA LEU A 163 -31.43 6.72 7.35
C LEU A 163 -32.12 8.03 7.75
N PHE A 164 -32.70 8.73 6.80
CA PHE A 164 -33.52 9.92 7.06
C PHE A 164 -34.81 9.54 7.86
N LYS A 165 -35.54 8.50 7.44
CA LYS A 165 -36.73 8.00 8.16
C LYS A 165 -36.39 7.58 9.59
N LYS A 166 -35.19 7.05 9.83
CA LYS A 166 -34.68 6.69 11.17
C LYS A 166 -34.24 7.90 12.00
N GLY A 167 -34.26 9.12 11.45
CA GLY A 167 -33.81 10.34 12.11
C GLY A 167 -32.29 10.42 12.29
N LEU A 168 -31.51 9.58 11.54
CA LEU A 168 -30.07 9.60 11.54
C LEU A 168 -29.50 10.63 10.55
N ILE A 169 -30.19 10.89 9.44
CA ILE A 169 -29.86 11.99 8.53
C ILE A 169 -30.73 13.19 8.90
N TYR A 170 -30.09 14.34 9.00
CA TYR A 170 -30.76 15.61 9.27
C TYR A 170 -30.03 16.74 8.54
N ARG A 171 -30.75 17.86 8.33
CA ARG A 171 -30.19 19.10 7.79
C ARG A 171 -30.03 20.11 8.90
N GLY A 172 -28.88 20.77 8.97
CA GLY A 172 -28.60 21.72 10.04
C GLY A 172 -27.51 22.73 9.69
N LYS A 173 -27.59 23.86 10.36
CA LYS A 173 -26.60 24.95 10.29
C LYS A 173 -25.50 24.66 11.31
N ARG A 174 -24.31 24.32 10.81
CA ARG A 174 -23.14 23.99 11.65
C ARG A 174 -21.85 24.59 11.08
N MET A 175 -20.85 24.69 11.94
CA MET A 175 -19.48 24.98 11.54
C MET A 175 -18.92 23.77 10.77
N VAL A 176 -18.48 23.99 9.52
CA VAL A 176 -17.87 22.97 8.67
C VAL A 176 -16.51 23.42 8.18
N ASN A 177 -15.67 22.49 7.78
CA ASN A 177 -14.47 22.80 7.00
C ASN A 177 -14.88 23.13 5.58
N TRP A 178 -14.45 24.29 5.07
CA TRP A 178 -14.82 24.77 3.76
C TRP A 178 -13.59 24.96 2.87
N CYS A 179 -13.64 24.46 1.64
CA CYS A 179 -12.61 24.72 0.63
C CYS A 179 -12.99 25.92 -0.24
N PRO A 180 -12.27 27.06 -0.15
CA PRO A 180 -12.64 28.27 -0.90
C PRO A 180 -12.36 28.19 -2.41
N VAL A 181 -11.56 27.21 -2.85
CA VAL A 181 -11.27 26.96 -4.27
C VAL A 181 -12.31 26.04 -4.90
N SER A 182 -12.63 24.93 -4.24
CA SER A 182 -13.66 23.99 -4.72
C SER A 182 -15.07 24.45 -4.42
N LEU A 183 -15.22 25.46 -3.54
CA LEU A 183 -16.49 26.03 -3.07
C LEU A 183 -17.44 24.96 -2.51
N THR A 184 -16.92 24.11 -1.63
CA THR A 184 -17.66 23.01 -1.02
C THR A 184 -17.20 22.71 0.40
N ALA A 185 -18.11 22.16 1.20
CA ALA A 185 -17.78 21.59 2.50
C ALA A 185 -16.90 20.37 2.34
N LEU A 186 -16.08 20.12 3.37
CA LEU A 186 -15.18 18.96 3.51
C LEU A 186 -15.51 18.24 4.82
N SER A 187 -15.31 16.94 4.87
CA SER A 187 -15.26 16.18 6.11
C SER A 187 -13.95 16.45 6.87
N ASP A 188 -13.89 16.10 8.15
CA ASP A 188 -12.69 16.33 8.95
C ASP A 188 -11.50 15.51 8.42
N GLU A 189 -11.75 14.32 7.88
CA GLU A 189 -10.73 13.45 7.29
C GLU A 189 -10.13 14.00 5.97
N GLU A 190 -10.85 14.87 5.25
CA GLU A 190 -10.38 15.52 4.01
C GLU A 190 -9.49 16.75 4.29
N VAL A 191 -9.21 17.03 5.57
CA VAL A 191 -8.37 18.15 6.01
C VAL A 191 -7.01 17.64 6.46
N ILE A 192 -5.95 18.05 5.77
CA ILE A 192 -4.57 17.69 6.09
C ILE A 192 -3.95 18.78 6.95
N MET A 193 -3.65 18.46 8.21
CA MET A 193 -2.94 19.37 9.10
C MET A 193 -1.48 19.48 8.68
N THR A 194 -1.07 20.69 8.30
CA THR A 194 0.27 20.95 7.76
C THR A 194 0.97 22.04 8.58
N PRO A 195 2.21 21.79 9.08
CA PRO A 195 2.99 22.81 9.76
C PRO A 195 3.24 24.00 8.83
N GLN A 196 2.94 25.21 9.31
CA GLN A 196 3.11 26.46 8.57
C GLN A 196 3.87 27.49 9.42
N ARG A 197 4.75 28.25 8.76
CA ARG A 197 5.31 29.46 9.33
C ARG A 197 4.34 30.60 9.12
N SER A 198 3.70 31.00 10.20
CA SER A 198 2.70 32.05 10.29
C SER A 198 3.24 33.25 11.07
N LYS A 199 2.42 34.28 11.24
CA LYS A 199 2.72 35.41 12.13
C LYS A 199 1.64 35.49 13.19
N LEU A 200 2.07 35.76 14.43
CA LEU A 200 1.19 36.06 15.54
C LEU A 200 1.19 37.57 15.73
N TYR A 201 0.05 38.19 15.60
CA TYR A 201 -0.15 39.62 15.72
C TYR A 201 -0.66 39.95 17.13
N PHE A 202 0.05 40.78 17.86
CA PHE A 202 -0.35 41.30 19.16
C PHE A 202 -0.97 42.68 19.00
N MET A 203 -2.19 42.84 19.47
CA MET A 203 -2.96 44.05 19.33
C MET A 203 -3.66 44.42 20.64
N LYS A 204 -4.14 45.65 20.75
CA LYS A 204 -4.85 46.17 21.94
C LYS A 204 -6.25 46.62 21.58
N TYR A 205 -7.22 46.21 22.42
CA TYR A 205 -8.60 46.68 22.38
C TYR A 205 -8.81 47.62 23.57
N GLU A 206 -9.29 48.87 23.29
CA GLU A 206 -9.55 49.86 24.30
C GLU A 206 -10.79 49.50 25.10
N LEU A 207 -10.77 49.70 26.41
CA LEU A 207 -11.96 49.57 27.26
C LEU A 207 -12.94 50.67 26.94
N ALA A 208 -14.20 50.34 26.72
CA ALA A 208 -15.25 51.31 26.33
C ALA A 208 -15.57 52.32 27.40
N ASP A 209 -15.43 51.95 28.65
CA ASP A 209 -15.71 52.79 29.84
C ASP A 209 -14.47 53.39 30.50
N ALA A 210 -13.28 53.16 29.96
CA ALA A 210 -11.97 53.65 30.47
C ALA A 210 -11.03 54.00 29.31
N PRO A 211 -11.20 55.14 28.63
CA PRO A 211 -10.34 55.57 27.55
C PRO A 211 -8.87 55.61 27.97
N GLY A 212 -7.99 55.00 27.15
CA GLY A 212 -6.57 54.89 27.45
C GLY A 212 -6.17 53.61 28.18
N GLU A 213 -7.13 52.79 28.67
CA GLU A 213 -6.90 51.43 29.15
C GLU A 213 -7.19 50.39 28.06
N PHE A 214 -6.34 49.37 27.96
CA PHE A 214 -6.41 48.40 26.86
C PHE A 214 -6.33 46.96 27.35
N LEU A 215 -7.01 46.08 26.66
CA LEU A 215 -6.80 44.61 26.71
C LEU A 215 -5.88 44.22 25.56
N GLU A 216 -4.84 43.48 25.87
CA GLU A 216 -3.95 42.93 24.84
C GLU A 216 -4.48 41.58 24.36
N ILE A 217 -4.53 41.40 23.03
CA ILE A 217 -5.04 40.22 22.35
C ILE A 217 -4.01 39.73 21.33
N SER A 218 -3.89 38.46 21.13
CA SER A 218 -3.07 37.91 20.05
C SER A 218 -3.87 37.04 19.08
N THR A 219 -3.57 37.14 17.79
CA THR A 219 -4.22 36.35 16.74
C THR A 219 -3.27 36.09 15.57
N THR A 220 -3.47 34.94 14.89
CA THR A 220 -2.84 34.66 13.59
C THR A 220 -3.68 35.18 12.41
N ARG A 221 -4.92 35.62 12.68
CA ARG A 221 -5.93 35.99 11.66
C ARG A 221 -6.55 37.36 11.86
N PRO A 222 -5.78 38.46 11.76
CA PRO A 222 -6.33 39.82 11.95
C PRO A 222 -7.38 40.19 10.87
N GLU A 223 -7.44 39.51 9.74
CA GLU A 223 -8.46 39.68 8.72
C GLU A 223 -9.88 39.33 9.14
N THR A 224 -10.06 38.56 10.22
CA THR A 224 -11.39 38.18 10.74
C THR A 224 -11.89 39.10 11.86
N LEU A 225 -11.10 40.09 12.27
CA LEU A 225 -11.38 40.98 13.39
C LEU A 225 -12.73 41.69 13.25
N MET A 226 -13.19 41.96 12.05
CA MET A 226 -14.48 42.57 11.75
C MET A 226 -15.67 41.72 12.25
N GLY A 227 -15.47 40.45 12.44
CA GLY A 227 -16.46 39.51 12.96
C GLY A 227 -16.31 39.21 14.46
N ASP A 228 -15.45 39.96 15.18
CA ASP A 228 -15.31 39.75 16.62
C ASP A 228 -16.53 40.27 17.37
N VAL A 229 -17.10 39.44 18.25
CA VAL A 229 -18.34 39.73 18.99
C VAL A 229 -18.14 39.71 20.51
N ALA A 230 -17.00 39.23 20.99
CA ALA A 230 -16.60 39.28 22.39
C ALA A 230 -15.09 39.12 22.55
N VAL A 231 -14.59 39.40 23.76
CA VAL A 231 -13.27 38.95 24.23
C VAL A 231 -13.52 38.01 25.41
N ALA A 232 -12.98 36.78 25.34
CA ALA A 232 -13.05 35.81 26.42
C ALA A 232 -11.77 35.85 27.26
N VAL A 233 -11.94 35.70 28.58
CA VAL A 233 -10.83 35.56 29.54
C VAL A 233 -11.13 34.42 30.50
N ASN A 234 -10.12 33.75 30.99
CA ASN A 234 -10.32 32.68 31.98
C ASN A 234 -10.71 33.33 33.33
N PRO A 235 -11.81 32.94 33.97
CA PRO A 235 -12.26 33.52 35.26
C PRO A 235 -11.25 33.33 36.39
N LYS A 236 -10.34 32.35 36.26
CA LYS A 236 -9.27 32.09 37.23
C LYS A 236 -8.02 32.93 37.00
N ASP A 237 -7.95 33.72 35.94
CA ASP A 237 -6.82 34.60 35.65
C ASP A 237 -6.95 35.90 36.43
N PRO A 238 -6.08 36.17 37.44
CA PRO A 238 -6.19 37.35 38.24
C PRO A 238 -5.89 38.66 37.48
N ARG A 239 -5.25 38.56 36.31
CA ARG A 239 -4.95 39.72 35.45
C ARG A 239 -6.23 40.32 34.87
N PHE A 240 -7.21 39.48 34.53
CA PHE A 240 -8.37 39.85 33.73
C PHE A 240 -9.71 39.70 34.44
N SER A 241 -9.78 39.03 35.59
CA SER A 241 -11.03 38.77 36.31
C SER A 241 -11.81 40.07 36.63
N LYS A 242 -11.13 41.16 36.85
CA LYS A 242 -11.74 42.49 37.14
C LYS A 242 -12.44 43.13 35.93
N TYR A 243 -12.16 42.65 34.71
CA TYR A 243 -12.74 43.19 33.48
C TYR A 243 -13.95 42.43 33.00
N ILE A 244 -14.26 41.27 33.58
CA ILE A 244 -15.42 40.45 33.20
C ILE A 244 -16.71 41.27 33.39
N GLY A 245 -17.56 41.25 32.32
CA GLY A 245 -18.81 42.00 32.25
C GLY A 245 -18.64 43.44 31.74
N ARG A 246 -17.42 43.95 31.62
CA ARG A 246 -17.13 45.21 30.93
C ARG A 246 -17.12 45.06 29.42
N LYS A 247 -16.90 46.12 28.66
CA LYS A 247 -16.83 46.09 27.20
C LYS A 247 -15.50 46.63 26.68
N VAL A 248 -15.10 46.17 25.51
CA VAL A 248 -13.98 46.73 24.73
C VAL A 248 -14.47 47.21 23.38
N ASN A 249 -13.74 48.21 22.82
CA ASN A 249 -13.96 48.74 21.48
C ASN A 249 -13.29 47.86 20.44
N ARG A 250 -14.05 47.16 19.57
CA ARG A 250 -13.56 46.53 18.35
C ARG A 250 -13.01 47.63 17.41
N PRO A 251 -11.78 47.53 16.89
CA PRO A 251 -11.16 48.64 16.16
C PRO A 251 -11.88 49.02 14.85
N PHE A 252 -12.30 48.03 14.04
CA PHE A 252 -12.99 48.27 12.78
C PHE A 252 -13.84 47.01 12.34
N PRO A 253 -15.09 47.26 11.86
CA PRO A 253 -15.86 48.47 12.10
C PRO A 253 -16.05 48.64 13.60
N HIS A 254 -16.09 49.88 14.06
CA HIS A 254 -16.20 50.17 15.49
C HIS A 254 -17.47 49.54 16.08
N ALA A 255 -17.31 48.79 17.16
CA ALA A 255 -18.40 48.25 17.99
C ALA A 255 -17.94 48.01 19.42
N GLU A 256 -18.86 48.20 20.37
CA GLU A 256 -18.60 47.79 21.75
C GLU A 256 -18.97 46.32 21.92
N ILE A 257 -18.00 45.49 22.26
CA ILE A 257 -18.18 44.05 22.47
C ILE A 257 -17.87 43.66 23.93
N PRO A 258 -18.58 42.68 24.53
CA PRO A 258 -18.44 42.32 25.94
C PRO A 258 -17.15 41.54 26.20
N ILE A 259 -16.64 41.64 27.42
CA ILE A 259 -15.63 40.77 28.02
C ILE A 259 -16.37 39.67 28.78
N ILE A 260 -16.21 38.41 28.34
CA ILE A 260 -16.89 37.25 28.91
C ILE A 260 -15.91 36.34 29.66
N ALA A 261 -16.42 35.52 30.55
CA ALA A 261 -15.67 34.51 31.28
C ALA A 261 -15.85 33.16 30.64
N ASP A 262 -14.78 32.48 30.21
CA ASP A 262 -14.84 31.12 29.68
C ASP A 262 -13.59 30.32 30.09
N ASP A 263 -13.80 29.13 30.69
CA ASP A 263 -12.72 28.24 31.13
C ASP A 263 -11.89 27.66 29.98
N HIS A 264 -12.35 27.77 28.74
CA HIS A 264 -11.63 27.33 27.53
C HIS A 264 -10.37 28.15 27.26
N VAL A 265 -10.32 29.39 27.72
CA VAL A 265 -9.18 30.29 27.51
C VAL A 265 -7.98 29.79 28.30
N ASP A 266 -6.87 29.48 27.57
CA ASP A 266 -5.60 29.13 28.18
C ASP A 266 -4.92 30.38 28.74
N ILE A 267 -4.65 30.39 30.06
CA ILE A 267 -4.05 31.52 30.80
C ILE A 267 -2.61 31.80 30.31
N GLU A 268 -1.90 30.77 29.87
CA GLU A 268 -0.48 30.88 29.51
C GLU A 268 -0.25 31.09 27.99
N PHE A 269 -1.29 30.84 27.19
CA PHE A 269 -1.18 31.01 25.74
C PHE A 269 -1.40 32.48 25.32
N GLY A 270 -0.49 33.01 24.50
CA GLY A 270 -0.57 34.34 23.94
C GLY A 270 -0.62 35.42 25.02
N THR A 271 -1.71 36.17 25.10
CA THR A 271 -1.93 37.22 26.15
C THR A 271 -2.79 36.72 27.31
N GLY A 272 -3.45 35.55 27.18
CA GLY A 272 -4.46 35.09 28.14
C GLY A 272 -5.84 35.69 27.90
N ALA A 273 -5.99 36.51 26.85
CA ALA A 273 -7.27 37.06 26.41
C ALA A 273 -7.52 36.65 24.94
N LEU A 274 -8.68 36.05 24.68
CA LEU A 274 -9.03 35.47 23.37
C LEU A 274 -10.13 36.31 22.72
N LYS A 275 -9.92 36.78 21.48
CA LYS A 275 -11.01 37.36 20.68
C LYS A 275 -11.93 36.26 20.22
N ILE A 276 -13.19 36.50 20.22
CA ILE A 276 -14.23 35.52 19.85
C ILE A 276 -14.88 35.92 18.52
N THR A 277 -14.64 35.07 17.50
CA THR A 277 -15.15 35.24 16.13
C THR A 277 -15.94 33.96 15.71
N PRO A 278 -17.17 33.78 16.17
CA PRO A 278 -17.90 32.52 16.04
C PRO A 278 -18.10 32.03 14.59
N ALA A 279 -18.05 32.92 13.61
CA ALA A 279 -18.19 32.53 12.21
C ALA A 279 -16.96 31.89 11.58
N HIS A 280 -15.75 32.05 12.19
CA HIS A 280 -14.47 31.75 11.52
C HIS A 280 -13.50 30.89 12.33
N ASP A 281 -13.92 30.39 13.51
CA ASP A 281 -13.17 29.45 14.33
C ASP A 281 -14.11 28.46 15.04
N LYS A 282 -13.74 27.16 15.07
CA LYS A 282 -14.56 26.11 15.70
C LYS A 282 -14.71 26.30 17.21
N ALA A 283 -13.63 26.65 17.92
CA ALA A 283 -13.66 26.87 19.35
C ALA A 283 -14.46 28.14 19.69
N ASP A 284 -14.25 29.23 18.95
CA ASP A 284 -15.02 30.47 19.11
C ASP A 284 -16.50 30.27 18.83
N PHE A 285 -16.87 29.42 17.89
CA PHE A 285 -18.25 29.06 17.61
C PHE A 285 -18.92 28.40 18.82
N GLU A 286 -18.23 27.44 19.45
CA GLU A 286 -18.74 26.76 20.65
C GLU A 286 -18.87 27.71 21.86
N ILE A 287 -17.89 28.59 22.04
CA ILE A 287 -17.96 29.66 23.04
C ILE A 287 -19.16 30.56 22.73
N GLY A 288 -19.33 30.95 21.48
CA GLY A 288 -20.45 31.78 21.02
C GLY A 288 -21.81 31.17 21.34
N LEU A 289 -21.98 29.86 21.10
CA LEU A 289 -23.21 29.14 21.44
C LEU A 289 -23.46 29.13 22.96
N ARG A 290 -22.44 28.84 23.79
CA ARG A 290 -22.56 28.83 25.24
C ARG A 290 -22.99 30.18 25.85
N HIS A 291 -22.51 31.25 25.21
CA HIS A 291 -22.75 32.62 25.67
C HIS A 291 -23.83 33.36 24.89
N GLY A 292 -24.49 32.74 23.91
CA GLY A 292 -25.56 33.31 23.09
C GLY A 292 -25.07 34.52 22.26
N LEU A 293 -23.82 34.50 21.79
CA LEU A 293 -23.20 35.57 21.03
C LEU A 293 -23.73 35.62 19.59
N GLU A 294 -23.71 36.80 18.98
CA GLU A 294 -24.02 37.00 17.58
C GLU A 294 -22.98 36.31 16.67
N ILE A 295 -23.39 35.90 15.47
CA ILE A 295 -22.52 35.28 14.47
C ILE A 295 -22.40 36.21 13.28
N ILE A 296 -21.24 36.80 13.09
CA ILE A 296 -20.96 37.76 12.00
C ILE A 296 -20.03 37.09 11.00
N ASP A 297 -20.54 36.67 9.82
CA ASP A 297 -19.74 36.07 8.72
C ASP A 297 -19.15 37.18 7.86
N VAL A 298 -17.83 37.33 7.91
CA VAL A 298 -17.07 38.37 7.19
C VAL A 298 -16.32 37.83 5.95
N LEU A 299 -16.60 36.59 5.55
CA LEU A 299 -15.98 35.98 4.38
C LEU A 299 -17.04 35.47 3.39
N THR A 300 -16.85 35.75 2.12
CA THR A 300 -17.58 35.10 1.04
C THR A 300 -17.16 33.61 0.90
N PRO A 301 -17.94 32.78 0.18
CA PRO A 301 -17.57 31.35 -0.03
C PRO A 301 -16.19 31.15 -0.68
N ASP A 302 -15.71 32.09 -1.51
CA ASP A 302 -14.38 32.10 -2.13
C ASP A 302 -13.31 32.81 -1.27
N ALA A 303 -13.63 33.05 0.03
CA ALA A 303 -12.75 33.63 1.05
C ALA A 303 -12.27 35.06 0.73
N HIS A 304 -13.09 35.88 0.11
CA HIS A 304 -12.91 37.33 0.04
C HIS A 304 -13.64 38.00 1.21
N ILE A 305 -13.13 39.13 1.66
CA ILE A 305 -13.73 39.90 2.77
C ILE A 305 -15.12 40.42 2.36
N ASN A 306 -16.10 40.15 3.19
CA ASN A 306 -17.46 40.66 3.05
C ASN A 306 -17.82 41.58 4.24
N CYS A 307 -17.34 42.80 4.19
CA CYS A 307 -17.59 43.82 5.20
C CYS A 307 -17.71 45.21 4.52
N PRO A 308 -18.88 45.59 4.04
CA PRO A 308 -19.08 46.89 3.36
C PRO A 308 -18.71 48.10 4.22
N GLU A 309 -18.80 47.96 5.54
CA GLU A 309 -18.42 49.02 6.52
C GLU A 309 -16.90 49.25 6.56
N CYS A 310 -16.11 48.35 5.99
CA CYS A 310 -14.66 48.43 5.88
C CYS A 310 -14.24 48.44 4.40
N PRO A 311 -14.50 49.52 3.65
CA PRO A 311 -14.31 49.54 2.19
C PRO A 311 -12.88 49.32 1.71
N ASP A 312 -11.90 49.55 2.59
CA ASP A 312 -10.49 49.30 2.33
C ASP A 312 -10.08 47.82 2.48
N LEU A 313 -10.97 47.02 3.02
CA LEU A 313 -10.80 45.55 3.16
C LEU A 313 -11.81 44.76 2.33
N HIS A 314 -13.02 45.33 2.12
CA HIS A 314 -14.10 44.67 1.42
C HIS A 314 -13.69 44.23 0.01
N GLY A 315 -13.99 42.98 -0.36
CA GLY A 315 -13.66 42.39 -1.66
C GLY A 315 -12.21 41.91 -1.81
N LEU A 316 -11.33 42.15 -0.82
CA LEU A 316 -9.96 41.59 -0.87
C LEU A 316 -9.93 40.10 -0.53
N ASP A 317 -9.04 39.36 -1.21
CA ASP A 317 -8.68 37.99 -0.79
C ASP A 317 -8.18 37.97 0.66
N ARG A 318 -8.56 36.98 1.44
CA ARG A 318 -8.23 36.83 2.87
C ARG A 318 -6.75 37.02 3.20
N ILE A 319 -5.82 36.54 2.35
CA ILE A 319 -4.37 36.63 2.59
C ILE A 319 -3.88 38.06 2.33
N VAL A 320 -4.44 38.72 1.34
CA VAL A 320 -4.19 40.15 1.08
C VAL A 320 -4.78 41.01 2.20
N ALA A 321 -6.02 40.72 2.58
CA ALA A 321 -6.72 41.36 3.67
C ALA A 321 -6.00 41.25 5.01
N ARG A 322 -5.40 40.10 5.34
CA ARG A 322 -4.58 39.89 6.54
C ARG A 322 -3.47 40.92 6.66
N LYS A 323 -2.73 41.13 5.57
CA LYS A 323 -1.66 42.13 5.55
C LYS A 323 -2.20 43.56 5.69
N ARG A 324 -3.32 43.85 5.01
CA ARG A 324 -3.96 45.19 5.06
C ARG A 324 -4.58 45.49 6.43
N ALA A 325 -5.22 44.46 7.07
CA ALA A 325 -5.76 44.62 8.43
C ALA A 325 -4.65 44.89 9.45
N ALA A 326 -3.50 44.19 9.35
CA ALA A 326 -2.35 44.46 10.20
C ALA A 326 -1.80 45.88 10.02
N ALA A 327 -1.66 46.34 8.75
CA ALA A 327 -1.22 47.73 8.47
C ALA A 327 -2.22 48.75 9.01
N LYS A 328 -3.52 48.51 8.91
CA LYS A 328 -4.55 49.40 9.47
C LYS A 328 -4.48 49.49 11.01
N LEU A 329 -4.23 48.35 11.69
CA LEU A 329 -4.00 48.34 13.13
C LEU A 329 -2.74 49.14 13.51
N GLU A 330 -1.69 49.09 12.72
CA GLU A 330 -0.46 49.85 12.88
C GLU A 330 -0.72 51.36 12.69
N GLU A 331 -1.41 51.76 11.63
CA GLU A 331 -1.86 53.12 11.34
C GLU A 331 -2.68 53.71 12.49
N MET A 332 -3.53 52.88 13.15
CA MET A 332 -4.34 53.27 14.32
C MET A 332 -3.54 53.26 15.64
N GLY A 333 -2.30 52.82 15.64
CA GLY A 333 -1.50 52.67 16.88
C GLY A 333 -1.97 51.52 17.77
N LEU A 334 -2.71 50.56 17.23
CA LEU A 334 -3.27 49.42 17.95
C LEU A 334 -2.49 48.13 17.76
N LEU A 335 -1.56 48.05 16.85
CA LEU A 335 -0.65 46.91 16.67
C LEU A 335 0.54 47.07 17.62
N LEU A 336 0.80 46.13 18.50
CA LEU A 336 1.90 46.17 19.46
C LEU A 336 3.18 45.55 18.89
N LYS A 337 3.07 44.34 18.39
CA LYS A 337 4.20 43.58 17.80
C LYS A 337 3.70 42.49 16.90
N VAL A 338 4.61 41.96 16.08
CA VAL A 338 4.37 40.80 15.23
C VAL A 338 5.52 39.82 15.47
N GLU A 339 5.19 38.56 15.75
CA GLU A 339 6.16 37.51 16.01
C GLU A 339 6.00 36.38 14.97
N GLU A 340 7.10 35.72 14.61
CA GLU A 340 7.06 34.50 13.82
C GLU A 340 6.47 33.41 14.70
N TYR A 341 5.54 32.66 14.12
CA TYR A 341 4.80 31.61 14.83
C TYR A 341 4.65 30.37 13.96
N GLU A 342 4.98 29.21 14.51
CA GLU A 342 4.74 27.93 13.83
C GLU A 342 3.46 27.32 14.36
N ASN A 343 2.51 27.03 13.45
CA ASN A 343 1.25 26.37 13.79
C ASN A 343 0.85 25.37 12.71
N ASN A 344 0.02 24.41 13.10
CA ASN A 344 -0.60 23.48 12.16
C ASN A 344 -1.85 24.13 11.55
N VAL A 345 -1.88 24.23 10.23
CA VAL A 345 -3.01 24.77 9.48
C VAL A 345 -3.65 23.64 8.68
N GLY A 346 -4.97 23.56 8.73
CA GLY A 346 -5.74 22.61 7.92
C GLY A 346 -5.73 23.00 6.44
N PHE A 347 -5.36 22.06 5.58
CA PHE A 347 -5.39 22.21 4.12
C PHE A 347 -6.41 21.27 3.50
N SER A 348 -7.13 21.74 2.50
CA SER A 348 -7.95 20.88 1.66
C SER A 348 -7.08 19.88 0.92
N GLU A 349 -7.34 18.59 1.05
CA GLU A 349 -6.57 17.52 0.39
C GLU A 349 -6.54 17.70 -1.14
N ARG A 350 -7.63 18.11 -1.73
CA ARG A 350 -7.78 18.27 -3.19
C ARG A 350 -7.58 19.69 -3.70
N GLY A 351 -7.93 20.68 -2.88
CA GLY A 351 -7.76 22.11 -3.23
C GLY A 351 -6.34 22.60 -3.03
N HIS A 352 -5.55 21.94 -2.18
CA HIS A 352 -4.18 22.32 -1.80
C HIS A 352 -4.07 23.75 -1.25
N VAL A 353 -5.13 24.24 -0.64
CA VAL A 353 -5.23 25.57 -0.01
C VAL A 353 -5.67 25.44 1.44
N PRO A 354 -5.33 26.41 2.32
CA PRO A 354 -5.88 26.43 3.67
C PRO A 354 -7.41 26.46 3.63
N ILE A 355 -8.03 25.62 4.44
CA ILE A 355 -9.49 25.60 4.60
C ILE A 355 -9.96 26.85 5.36
N GLU A 356 -11.27 27.14 5.28
CA GLU A 356 -11.96 28.10 6.14
C GLU A 356 -12.98 27.38 7.02
N PRO A 357 -12.92 27.50 8.35
CA PRO A 357 -14.07 27.20 9.18
C PRO A 357 -15.23 28.13 8.76
N ARG A 358 -16.36 27.56 8.39
CA ARG A 358 -17.50 28.31 7.87
C ARG A 358 -18.81 27.75 8.41
N ILE A 359 -19.72 28.59 8.82
CA ILE A 359 -21.06 28.17 9.16
C ILE A 359 -21.88 28.01 7.88
N SER A 360 -22.40 26.82 7.70
CA SER A 360 -23.17 26.47 6.50
C SER A 360 -24.30 25.50 6.83
N MET A 361 -25.39 25.63 6.08
CA MET A 361 -26.49 24.69 6.10
C MET A 361 -26.09 23.46 5.29
N GLN A 362 -25.96 22.31 5.96
CA GLN A 362 -25.48 21.06 5.37
C GLN A 362 -26.34 19.88 5.80
N TRP A 363 -26.22 18.76 5.09
CA TRP A 363 -26.78 17.47 5.51
C TRP A 363 -25.75 16.70 6.30
N PHE A 364 -26.18 16.14 7.43
CA PHE A 364 -25.36 15.38 8.38
C PHE A 364 -25.93 14.00 8.62
N LEU A 365 -25.03 13.03 8.84
CA LEU A 365 -25.34 11.69 9.27
C LEU A 365 -24.80 11.43 10.68
N LYS A 366 -25.67 11.04 11.60
CA LYS A 366 -25.32 10.36 12.86
C LYS A 366 -25.00 8.90 12.52
N TYR A 367 -23.77 8.48 12.78
CA TYR A 367 -23.35 7.14 12.40
C TYR A 367 -24.22 6.05 13.05
N PRO A 368 -24.69 5.05 12.25
CA PRO A 368 -25.39 3.89 12.78
C PRO A 368 -24.39 2.85 13.33
N CYS A 369 -24.86 1.92 14.15
CA CYS A 369 -24.16 0.69 14.56
C CYS A 369 -22.72 0.89 15.05
N ILE A 370 -22.45 2.01 15.75
CA ILE A 370 -21.09 2.35 16.25
C ILE A 370 -20.56 1.25 17.17
N LYS A 371 -21.42 0.79 18.09
CA LYS A 371 -21.04 -0.21 19.09
C LYS A 371 -20.74 -1.56 18.44
N GLU A 372 -21.59 -2.04 17.55
CA GLU A 372 -21.43 -3.28 16.82
C GLU A 372 -20.13 -3.27 15.99
N ALA A 373 -19.87 -2.15 15.32
CA ALA A 373 -18.67 -1.95 14.51
C ALA A 373 -17.39 -1.93 15.36
N ALA A 374 -17.40 -1.26 16.52
CA ALA A 374 -16.28 -1.26 17.45
C ALA A 374 -16.04 -2.65 18.05
N ASP A 375 -17.10 -3.32 18.50
CA ASP A 375 -17.07 -4.65 19.10
C ASP A 375 -16.53 -5.70 18.13
N ALA A 376 -16.89 -5.67 16.85
CA ALA A 376 -16.45 -6.63 15.85
C ALA A 376 -14.92 -6.67 15.68
N VAL A 377 -14.28 -5.52 15.72
CA VAL A 377 -12.81 -5.44 15.63
C VAL A 377 -12.16 -5.78 16.98
N ALA A 378 -12.72 -5.30 18.09
CA ALA A 378 -12.20 -5.56 19.42
C ALA A 378 -12.25 -7.05 19.81
N LYS A 379 -13.30 -7.79 19.41
CA LYS A 379 -13.46 -9.23 19.64
C LYS A 379 -12.70 -10.09 18.62
N GLY A 380 -12.22 -9.51 17.52
CA GLY A 380 -11.51 -10.21 16.45
C GLY A 380 -12.44 -10.94 15.48
N ASP A 381 -13.74 -10.61 15.45
CA ASP A 381 -14.68 -11.07 14.42
C ASP A 381 -14.24 -10.53 13.05
N ILE A 382 -13.74 -9.28 13.03
CA ILE A 382 -13.00 -8.70 11.92
C ILE A 382 -11.52 -8.57 12.33
N LYS A 383 -10.63 -9.23 11.59
CA LYS A 383 -9.19 -9.24 11.89
C LYS A 383 -8.45 -8.19 11.08
N PHE A 384 -7.85 -7.21 11.75
CA PHE A 384 -6.97 -6.24 11.10
C PHE A 384 -5.54 -6.77 11.01
N ARG A 385 -4.94 -6.66 9.84
CA ARG A 385 -3.58 -7.11 9.55
C ARG A 385 -2.75 -5.98 8.92
N PRO A 386 -1.71 -5.47 9.60
CA PRO A 386 -1.27 -5.81 10.96
C PRO A 386 -2.22 -5.30 12.05
N GLU A 387 -2.25 -6.00 13.19
CA GLU A 387 -3.14 -5.79 14.33
C GLU A 387 -3.04 -4.38 14.95
N ARG A 388 -1.90 -3.72 14.81
CA ARG A 388 -1.70 -2.36 15.35
C ARG A 388 -2.77 -1.36 14.91
N TRP A 389 -3.36 -1.55 13.73
CA TRP A 389 -4.39 -0.67 13.20
C TRP A 389 -5.73 -0.78 13.95
N ALA A 390 -5.94 -1.86 14.70
CA ALA A 390 -7.12 -2.00 15.56
C ALA A 390 -7.15 -0.95 16.68
N LYS A 391 -5.98 -0.57 17.22
CA LYS A 391 -5.89 0.50 18.23
C LYS A 391 -6.23 1.87 17.65
N THR A 392 -5.74 2.17 16.45
CA THR A 392 -6.05 3.43 15.74
C THR A 392 -7.53 3.50 15.40
N TYR A 393 -8.12 2.39 14.95
CA TYR A 393 -9.54 2.26 14.69
C TYR A 393 -10.38 2.51 15.96
N ALA A 394 -10.04 1.86 17.08
CA ALA A 394 -10.77 2.01 18.34
C ALA A 394 -10.76 3.47 18.82
N HIS A 395 -9.62 4.14 18.80
CA HIS A 395 -9.51 5.54 19.18
C HIS A 395 -10.39 6.47 18.33
N TRP A 396 -10.49 6.22 17.04
CA TRP A 396 -11.37 6.99 16.15
C TRP A 396 -12.85 6.73 16.46
N MET A 397 -13.23 5.46 16.68
CA MET A 397 -14.61 5.08 17.02
C MET A 397 -15.09 5.73 18.33
N GLU A 398 -14.20 5.98 19.29
CA GLU A 398 -14.52 6.68 20.55
C GLU A 398 -14.77 8.19 20.38
N ASN A 399 -14.25 8.80 19.30
CA ASN A 399 -14.26 10.24 19.07
C ASN A 399 -15.06 10.66 17.83
N LEU A 400 -16.00 9.82 17.38
CA LEU A 400 -16.80 10.09 16.19
C LEU A 400 -17.62 11.37 16.31
N GLN A 401 -17.57 12.19 15.24
CA GLN A 401 -18.46 13.33 15.04
C GLN A 401 -19.47 13.02 13.93
N ASP A 402 -20.62 13.72 13.93
CA ASP A 402 -21.60 13.59 12.86
C ASP A 402 -20.95 13.90 11.50
N TRP A 403 -21.17 13.05 10.53
CA TRP A 403 -20.57 13.15 9.21
C TRP A 403 -21.33 14.15 8.33
N CYS A 404 -20.66 15.22 7.89
CA CYS A 404 -21.19 16.13 6.86
C CYS A 404 -21.19 15.42 5.50
N ILE A 405 -22.36 15.01 5.02
CA ILE A 405 -22.54 14.21 3.81
C ILE A 405 -22.85 15.01 2.56
N SER A 406 -23.15 16.32 2.64
CA SER A 406 -23.44 17.14 1.46
C SER A 406 -22.18 17.80 0.88
N ARG A 407 -22.15 17.92 -0.44
CA ARG A 407 -21.10 18.60 -1.21
C ARG A 407 -21.74 19.50 -2.27
N GLN A 408 -21.24 20.72 -2.39
CA GLN A 408 -21.69 21.73 -3.36
C GLN A 408 -21.02 21.50 -4.73
N LEU A 409 -21.12 20.26 -5.19
CA LEU A 409 -20.61 19.79 -6.48
C LEU A 409 -21.76 19.51 -7.45
N TRP A 410 -21.42 19.32 -8.74
CA TRP A 410 -22.37 18.85 -9.75
C TRP A 410 -22.19 17.37 -10.07
N TRP A 411 -20.95 16.85 -9.94
CA TRP A 411 -20.61 15.46 -10.17
C TRP A 411 -20.72 14.64 -8.89
N GLY A 412 -21.63 13.68 -8.89
CA GLY A 412 -21.90 12.76 -7.76
C GLY A 412 -23.38 12.42 -7.66
N HIS A 413 -23.73 11.68 -6.63
CA HIS A 413 -25.12 11.31 -6.33
C HIS A 413 -25.88 12.50 -5.77
N GLN A 414 -26.76 13.06 -6.55
CA GLN A 414 -27.57 14.20 -6.11
C GLN A 414 -28.50 13.80 -4.97
N ILE A 415 -28.56 14.62 -3.92
CA ILE A 415 -29.38 14.38 -2.72
C ILE A 415 -30.84 14.15 -3.11
N PRO A 416 -31.50 13.06 -2.62
CA PRO A 416 -32.85 12.69 -3.05
C PRO A 416 -33.93 13.43 -2.23
N VAL A 417 -33.83 14.76 -2.21
CA VAL A 417 -34.74 15.67 -1.52
C VAL A 417 -35.26 16.69 -2.50
N TRP A 418 -36.57 16.94 -2.47
CA TRP A 418 -37.25 17.94 -3.32
C TRP A 418 -37.98 18.94 -2.44
N TYR A 419 -37.88 20.21 -2.82
CA TYR A 419 -38.51 21.35 -2.18
C TYR A 419 -39.59 21.95 -3.08
N ARG A 420 -40.72 22.33 -2.50
CA ARG A 420 -41.72 23.09 -3.22
C ARG A 420 -41.13 24.39 -3.76
N LYS A 421 -41.29 24.67 -5.07
CA LYS A 421 -40.70 25.84 -5.74
C LYS A 421 -41.19 27.17 -5.16
N ASP A 422 -42.47 27.24 -4.76
CA ASP A 422 -43.10 28.41 -4.18
C ASP A 422 -42.62 28.73 -2.75
N LYS A 423 -41.96 27.81 -2.06
CA LYS A 423 -41.38 27.96 -0.72
C LYS A 423 -39.88 27.70 -0.65
N LEU A 424 -39.21 27.64 -1.79
CA LEU A 424 -37.81 27.16 -1.91
C LEU A 424 -36.85 27.98 -1.03
N ASP A 425 -36.99 29.30 -1.02
CA ASP A 425 -36.08 30.20 -0.31
C ASP A 425 -36.27 30.07 1.23
N ASP A 426 -37.52 29.99 1.68
CA ASP A 426 -37.85 29.81 3.09
C ASP A 426 -37.31 28.47 3.61
N LEU A 427 -37.51 27.39 2.86
CA LEU A 427 -37.11 26.04 3.23
C LEU A 427 -35.58 25.84 3.15
N LYS A 428 -34.89 26.45 2.18
CA LYS A 428 -33.44 26.41 2.10
C LYS A 428 -32.76 27.18 3.25
N ASN A 429 -33.38 28.26 3.71
CA ASN A 429 -32.83 29.14 4.75
C ASN A 429 -33.27 28.79 6.17
N ALA A 430 -34.14 27.82 6.36
CA ALA A 430 -34.55 27.36 7.69
C ALA A 430 -33.33 26.87 8.50
N GLU A 431 -33.21 27.25 9.78
CA GLU A 431 -32.01 26.96 10.59
C GLU A 431 -31.79 25.45 10.81
N ALA A 432 -32.88 24.70 10.90
CA ALA A 432 -32.87 23.26 10.90
C ALA A 432 -34.19 22.74 10.32
N LEU A 433 -34.11 21.72 9.45
CA LEU A 433 -35.30 21.03 8.95
C LEU A 433 -35.46 19.71 9.72
N GLY A 434 -36.48 19.67 10.55
CA GLY A 434 -36.85 18.47 11.31
C GLY A 434 -37.88 17.60 10.59
N MET A 435 -38.20 16.42 11.15
CA MET A 435 -39.23 15.52 10.59
C MET A 435 -40.61 16.20 10.47
N ALA A 436 -40.94 17.13 11.36
CA ALA A 436 -42.20 17.90 11.32
C ALA A 436 -42.32 18.77 10.07
N ASP A 437 -41.21 19.37 9.59
CA ASP A 437 -41.20 20.23 8.42
C ASP A 437 -41.44 19.40 7.14
N PHE A 438 -41.00 18.13 7.16
CA PHE A 438 -41.19 17.20 6.03
C PHE A 438 -42.62 16.64 6.00
N SER A 439 -43.34 16.58 7.12
CA SER A 439 -44.74 16.16 7.19
C SER A 439 -45.75 17.21 6.70
N ALA A 440 -45.33 18.44 6.54
CA ALA A 440 -46.15 19.54 6.03
C ALA A 440 -46.41 19.48 4.50
N GLY A 441 -45.80 18.54 3.77
CA GLY A 441 -45.99 18.38 2.31
C GLY A 441 -45.23 19.37 1.46
N ASP A 442 -44.37 20.18 2.06
CA ASP A 442 -43.52 21.16 1.38
C ASP A 442 -42.15 20.64 0.95
N ILE A 443 -41.77 19.49 1.58
CA ILE A 443 -40.52 18.80 1.30
C ILE A 443 -40.84 17.32 1.05
N HIS A 444 -40.22 16.74 0.00
CA HIS A 444 -40.34 15.34 -0.31
C HIS A 444 -38.95 14.68 -0.23
N VAL A 445 -38.85 13.62 0.53
CA VAL A 445 -37.63 12.76 0.61
C VAL A 445 -37.99 11.40 0.06
N GLY A 446 -37.38 11.00 -1.06
CA GLY A 446 -37.77 9.76 -1.75
C GLY A 446 -36.75 9.34 -2.80
N VAL A 447 -36.77 8.06 -3.20
CA VAL A 447 -35.93 7.55 -4.28
C VAL A 447 -36.36 8.12 -5.63
N VAL A 448 -37.65 8.37 -5.78
CA VAL A 448 -38.24 8.96 -7.01
C VAL A 448 -38.79 10.36 -6.74
N ALA A 449 -38.82 11.18 -7.78
CA ALA A 449 -39.40 12.51 -7.71
C ALA A 449 -40.91 12.46 -7.40
N PRO A 450 -41.49 13.53 -6.80
CA PRO A 450 -42.95 13.66 -6.64
C PRO A 450 -43.68 13.56 -7.98
N ALA A 451 -44.92 13.08 -7.97
CA ALA A 451 -45.73 12.88 -9.20
C ALA A 451 -45.94 14.20 -9.99
N ASP A 452 -45.99 15.33 -9.30
CA ASP A 452 -46.11 16.68 -9.88
C ASP A 452 -44.73 17.38 -9.94
N ALA A 453 -43.69 16.72 -10.41
CA ALA A 453 -42.28 17.15 -10.38
C ALA A 453 -42.04 18.57 -10.91
N ALA A 454 -42.93 19.10 -11.80
CA ALA A 454 -42.86 20.46 -12.31
C ALA A 454 -42.94 21.55 -11.22
N ASN A 455 -43.57 21.24 -10.06
CA ASN A 455 -43.74 22.12 -8.91
C ASN A 455 -42.63 22.02 -7.89
N TRP A 456 -41.67 21.11 -8.10
CA TRP A 456 -40.63 20.80 -7.15
C TRP A 456 -39.24 21.12 -7.73
N SER A 457 -38.30 21.46 -6.85
CA SER A 457 -36.89 21.62 -7.16
C SER A 457 -36.09 20.60 -6.32
N ARG A 458 -35.27 19.78 -6.98
CA ARG A 458 -34.38 18.85 -6.28
C ARG A 458 -33.25 19.62 -5.60
N ASP A 459 -32.78 19.13 -4.46
CA ASP A 459 -31.58 19.67 -3.80
C ASP A 459 -30.40 19.69 -4.76
N GLU A 460 -29.67 20.81 -4.81
CA GLU A 460 -28.61 21.01 -5.79
C GLU A 460 -27.32 20.27 -5.40
N ASP A 461 -27.14 19.97 -4.12
CA ASP A 461 -25.98 19.30 -3.58
C ASP A 461 -25.94 17.82 -3.96
N VAL A 462 -24.75 17.29 -3.97
CA VAL A 462 -24.52 15.83 -4.10
C VAL A 462 -24.01 15.28 -2.79
N MET A 463 -24.14 13.97 -2.62
CA MET A 463 -23.60 13.26 -1.45
C MET A 463 -22.07 13.11 -1.57
N ASP A 464 -21.39 13.07 -0.44
CA ASP A 464 -19.97 12.71 -0.31
C ASP A 464 -19.70 11.38 -1.03
N THR A 465 -18.59 11.29 -1.76
CA THR A 465 -18.13 10.08 -2.45
C THR A 465 -18.18 8.86 -1.53
N TRP A 466 -17.74 9.01 -0.29
CA TRP A 466 -17.69 7.91 0.67
C TRP A 466 -19.08 7.42 1.11
N PHE A 467 -20.13 8.26 0.95
CA PHE A 467 -21.51 7.86 1.20
C PHE A 467 -22.06 6.87 0.15
N SER A 468 -21.43 6.79 -1.03
CA SER A 468 -21.68 5.70 -1.97
C SER A 468 -20.74 4.52 -1.70
N SER A 469 -19.45 4.78 -1.52
CA SER A 469 -18.43 3.73 -1.46
C SER A 469 -18.54 2.83 -0.22
N TRP A 470 -19.17 3.27 0.88
CA TRP A 470 -19.36 2.46 2.09
C TRP A 470 -20.34 1.29 1.91
N LEU A 471 -21.13 1.29 0.83
CA LEU A 471 -22.08 0.22 0.50
C LEU A 471 -21.44 -0.90 -0.34
N TRP A 472 -20.18 -0.71 -0.78
CA TRP A 472 -19.51 -1.51 -1.80
C TRP A 472 -19.57 -3.04 -1.57
N PRO A 473 -19.38 -3.58 -0.35
CA PRO A 473 -19.35 -5.03 -0.15
C PRO A 473 -20.66 -5.77 -0.46
N PHE A 474 -21.81 -5.10 -0.32
CA PHE A 474 -23.12 -5.74 -0.55
C PHE A 474 -23.88 -5.14 -1.72
N ALA A 475 -23.88 -3.82 -1.90
CA ALA A 475 -24.63 -3.17 -2.98
C ALA A 475 -24.10 -3.52 -4.39
N THR A 476 -22.89 -4.07 -4.49
CA THR A 476 -22.34 -4.61 -5.74
C THR A 476 -22.82 -6.01 -6.08
N MET A 477 -23.38 -6.74 -5.10
CA MET A 477 -23.79 -8.12 -5.24
C MET A 477 -25.31 -8.31 -5.35
N THR A 478 -26.10 -7.27 -5.04
CA THR A 478 -27.56 -7.35 -5.04
C THR A 478 -28.19 -6.01 -5.41
N ASN A 479 -29.46 -6.04 -5.79
CA ASN A 479 -30.30 -4.84 -5.97
C ASN A 479 -31.10 -4.56 -4.69
N VAL A 480 -31.66 -3.35 -4.58
CA VAL A 480 -32.49 -2.95 -3.45
C VAL A 480 -33.69 -3.92 -3.28
N GLY A 481 -33.84 -4.46 -2.08
CA GLY A 481 -34.91 -5.38 -1.74
C GLY A 481 -34.75 -6.82 -2.25
N GLU A 482 -33.63 -7.14 -2.91
CA GLU A 482 -33.36 -8.50 -3.42
C GLU A 482 -32.38 -9.26 -2.52
N GLN A 483 -32.50 -10.58 -2.50
CA GLN A 483 -31.57 -11.52 -1.88
C GLN A 483 -30.99 -12.43 -2.97
N THR A 484 -30.04 -11.92 -3.75
CA THR A 484 -29.44 -12.64 -4.88
C THR A 484 -28.62 -13.86 -4.41
N GLU A 485 -28.48 -14.89 -5.25
CA GLU A 485 -27.60 -16.03 -4.96
C GLU A 485 -26.14 -15.60 -4.82
N THR A 486 -25.73 -14.54 -5.53
CA THR A 486 -24.38 -13.94 -5.40
C THR A 486 -24.16 -13.41 -3.98
N LEU A 487 -25.09 -12.62 -3.45
CA LEU A 487 -25.00 -12.10 -2.07
C LEU A 487 -24.97 -13.24 -1.05
N LYS A 488 -25.90 -14.21 -1.15
CA LYS A 488 -25.97 -15.34 -0.22
C LYS A 488 -24.69 -16.16 -0.17
N LYS A 489 -24.00 -16.33 -1.31
CA LYS A 489 -22.79 -17.15 -1.40
C LYS A 489 -21.51 -16.41 -1.00
N PHE A 490 -21.41 -15.12 -1.36
CA PHE A 490 -20.14 -14.38 -1.31
C PHE A 490 -20.11 -13.25 -0.30
N TYR A 491 -21.19 -12.99 0.44
CA TYR A 491 -21.23 -12.06 1.55
C TYR A 491 -21.41 -12.81 2.88
N PRO A 492 -20.70 -12.44 3.95
CA PRO A 492 -19.63 -11.42 4.02
C PRO A 492 -18.39 -11.82 3.19
N THR A 493 -17.67 -10.82 2.65
CA THR A 493 -16.44 -11.09 1.91
C THR A 493 -15.34 -11.63 2.83
N ASP A 494 -14.39 -12.41 2.28
CA ASP A 494 -13.34 -13.03 3.08
C ASP A 494 -12.22 -12.05 3.42
N ASP A 495 -11.77 -11.30 2.42
CA ASP A 495 -10.68 -10.35 2.58
C ASP A 495 -11.01 -8.98 1.99
N LEU A 496 -10.60 -7.93 2.67
CA LEU A 496 -10.49 -6.59 2.15
C LEU A 496 -9.02 -6.18 2.16
N VAL A 497 -8.48 -5.79 1.00
CA VAL A 497 -7.10 -5.33 0.87
C VAL A 497 -7.10 -3.85 0.53
N THR A 498 -6.57 -2.99 1.41
CA THR A 498 -6.63 -1.54 1.22
C THR A 498 -5.44 -0.81 1.85
N GLY A 499 -5.30 0.49 1.57
CA GLY A 499 -4.32 1.34 2.25
C GLY A 499 -4.78 1.73 3.66
N PRO A 500 -3.85 1.91 4.61
CA PRO A 500 -4.20 2.35 5.97
C PRO A 500 -4.69 3.80 6.02
N ASP A 501 -4.41 4.59 5.02
CA ASP A 501 -4.83 5.98 4.87
C ASP A 501 -6.34 6.16 4.66
N ILE A 502 -7.07 5.08 4.33
CA ILE A 502 -8.53 5.12 4.17
C ILE A 502 -9.28 4.26 5.20
N ILE A 503 -8.68 3.95 6.34
CA ILE A 503 -9.37 3.23 7.44
C ILE A 503 -10.67 3.94 7.83
N PHE A 504 -10.62 5.25 8.05
CA PHE A 504 -11.76 6.02 8.53
C PHE A 504 -12.70 6.42 7.41
N PHE A 505 -12.15 6.71 6.24
CA PHE A 505 -12.94 7.06 5.07
C PHE A 505 -13.82 5.92 4.58
N TRP A 506 -13.28 4.68 4.61
CA TRP A 506 -13.91 3.55 3.93
C TRP A 506 -14.14 2.34 4.82
N VAL A 507 -13.08 1.80 5.46
CA VAL A 507 -13.18 0.54 6.22
C VAL A 507 -14.18 0.63 7.35
N ALA A 508 -14.06 1.63 8.23
CA ALA A 508 -14.96 1.84 9.37
C ALA A 508 -16.40 2.07 8.91
N ARG A 509 -16.58 2.88 7.88
CA ARG A 509 -17.90 3.18 7.31
C ARG A 509 -18.55 1.93 6.70
N MET A 510 -17.81 1.10 5.97
CA MET A 510 -18.31 -0.17 5.44
C MET A 510 -18.77 -1.11 6.58
N ILE A 511 -18.05 -1.17 7.69
CA ILE A 511 -18.41 -2.02 8.84
C ILE A 511 -19.74 -1.55 9.42
N MET A 512 -19.92 -0.25 9.62
CA MET A 512 -21.18 0.34 10.10
C MET A 512 -22.33 0.10 9.11
N ALA A 513 -22.10 0.29 7.80
CA ALA A 513 -23.10 0.03 6.77
C ALA A 513 -23.50 -1.44 6.69
N GLY A 514 -22.54 -2.37 6.82
CA GLY A 514 -22.81 -3.80 6.85
C GLY A 514 -23.80 -4.15 7.96
N TYR A 515 -23.51 -3.75 9.19
CA TYR A 515 -24.41 -4.00 10.30
C TYR A 515 -25.77 -3.31 10.15
N GLU A 516 -25.81 -2.09 9.64
CA GLU A 516 -27.04 -1.32 9.47
C GLU A 516 -27.98 -1.92 8.41
N PHE A 517 -27.47 -2.37 7.27
CA PHE A 517 -28.27 -2.75 6.12
C PHE A 517 -28.37 -4.25 5.87
N THR A 518 -27.42 -5.04 6.39
CA THR A 518 -27.45 -6.51 6.25
C THR A 518 -27.57 -7.22 7.58
N GLY A 519 -27.29 -6.56 8.69
CA GLY A 519 -27.26 -7.17 10.03
C GLY A 519 -25.99 -7.99 10.30
N GLU A 520 -25.02 -7.97 9.40
CA GLU A 520 -23.78 -8.77 9.47
C GLU A 520 -22.55 -7.92 9.18
N LEU A 521 -21.38 -8.42 9.61
CA LEU A 521 -20.08 -7.81 9.23
C LEU A 521 -19.86 -7.88 7.72
N PRO A 522 -19.22 -6.87 7.08
CA PRO A 522 -19.05 -6.85 5.63
C PRO A 522 -17.89 -7.70 5.12
N PHE A 523 -16.89 -7.98 5.95
CA PHE A 523 -15.69 -8.76 5.63
C PHE A 523 -15.06 -9.34 6.89
N LYS A 524 -14.34 -10.47 6.73
CA LYS A 524 -13.71 -11.20 7.85
C LYS A 524 -12.32 -10.69 8.19
N ASN A 525 -11.53 -10.31 7.18
CA ASN A 525 -10.16 -9.82 7.35
C ASN A 525 -9.96 -8.51 6.59
N VAL A 526 -9.14 -7.63 7.16
CA VAL A 526 -8.67 -6.39 6.50
C VAL A 526 -7.15 -6.39 6.48
N TYR A 527 -6.56 -6.48 5.28
CA TYR A 527 -5.12 -6.37 5.10
C TYR A 527 -4.75 -4.96 4.64
N PHE A 528 -3.94 -4.27 5.45
CA PHE A 528 -3.46 -2.94 5.14
C PHE A 528 -2.11 -3.00 4.43
N THR A 529 -2.10 -2.55 3.18
CA THR A 529 -0.90 -2.54 2.34
C THR A 529 0.12 -1.50 2.79
N SER A 530 1.37 -1.72 2.43
CA SER A 530 2.44 -0.73 2.59
C SER A 530 2.20 0.50 1.73
N ILE A 531 2.57 1.68 2.24
CA ILE A 531 2.66 2.90 1.43
C ILE A 531 4.00 2.87 0.70
N ILE A 532 3.98 3.10 -0.61
CA ILE A 532 5.20 3.09 -1.43
C ILE A 532 5.88 4.46 -1.35
N ARG A 533 7.18 4.45 -1.03
CA ARG A 533 8.05 5.63 -0.94
C ARG A 533 9.22 5.50 -1.90
N ASP A 534 9.75 6.64 -2.33
CA ASP A 534 11.00 6.68 -3.09
C ASP A 534 12.22 6.39 -2.17
N LEU A 535 13.39 6.26 -2.75
CA LEU A 535 14.63 6.00 -2.00
C LEU A 535 14.99 7.10 -0.98
N LYS A 536 14.42 8.31 -1.14
CA LYS A 536 14.55 9.43 -0.20
C LYS A 536 13.50 9.40 0.93
N GLY A 537 12.63 8.39 0.96
CA GLY A 537 11.57 8.22 1.96
C GLY A 537 10.31 9.07 1.71
N ARG A 538 10.19 9.78 0.58
CA ARG A 538 9.00 10.57 0.24
C ARG A 538 7.91 9.67 -0.34
N LYS A 539 6.64 9.91 0.03
CA LYS A 539 5.50 9.20 -0.60
C LYS A 539 5.54 9.41 -2.11
N MET A 540 5.45 8.32 -2.87
CA MET A 540 5.43 8.41 -4.33
C MET A 540 4.11 9.00 -4.82
N SER A 541 4.21 9.98 -5.69
CA SER A 541 3.06 10.62 -6.32
C SER A 541 3.41 11.13 -7.72
N LYS A 542 2.40 11.23 -8.58
CA LYS A 542 2.57 11.79 -9.94
C LYS A 542 2.93 13.27 -9.92
N SER A 543 2.37 14.02 -8.97
CA SER A 543 2.65 15.46 -8.82
C SER A 543 4.10 15.76 -8.46
N LEU A 544 4.76 14.84 -7.76
CA LEU A 544 6.20 14.95 -7.42
C LEU A 544 7.12 14.38 -8.51
N GLY A 545 6.58 13.73 -9.54
CA GLY A 545 7.36 13.11 -10.61
C GLY A 545 8.30 11.99 -10.15
N ASN A 546 8.06 11.41 -8.97
CA ASN A 546 8.89 10.35 -8.36
C ASN A 546 8.25 8.95 -8.43
N SER A 547 7.16 8.79 -9.19
CA SER A 547 6.47 7.50 -9.39
C SER A 547 6.58 7.11 -10.86
N PRO A 548 7.29 6.01 -11.20
CA PRO A 548 7.32 5.49 -12.55
C PRO A 548 5.92 5.02 -12.97
N ASP A 549 5.66 5.05 -14.28
CA ASP A 549 4.42 4.51 -14.84
C ASP A 549 4.46 2.96 -14.79
N PRO A 550 3.47 2.31 -14.18
CA PRO A 550 3.39 0.85 -14.17
C PRO A 550 3.37 0.23 -15.57
N ILE A 551 2.82 0.92 -16.57
CA ILE A 551 2.81 0.43 -17.95
C ILE A 551 4.22 0.33 -18.50
N ASP A 552 5.04 1.37 -18.33
CA ASP A 552 6.43 1.38 -18.78
C ASP A 552 7.24 0.26 -18.11
N LEU A 553 6.98 0.02 -16.82
CA LEU A 553 7.62 -1.08 -16.09
C LEU A 553 7.19 -2.46 -16.62
N MET A 554 5.90 -2.65 -16.92
CA MET A 554 5.41 -3.90 -17.53
C MET A 554 5.97 -4.09 -18.95
N GLU A 555 6.11 -3.04 -19.72
CA GLU A 555 6.74 -3.12 -21.05
C GLU A 555 8.22 -3.49 -20.97
N LYS A 556 8.93 -3.00 -19.98
CA LYS A 556 10.36 -3.26 -19.79
C LYS A 556 10.67 -4.61 -19.15
N TYR A 557 9.86 -5.03 -18.17
CA TYR A 557 10.18 -6.17 -17.30
C TYR A 557 9.14 -7.29 -17.33
N GLY A 558 8.01 -7.08 -17.98
CA GLY A 558 6.83 -7.96 -17.94
C GLY A 558 5.99 -7.77 -16.68
N ALA A 559 4.71 -8.13 -16.77
CA ALA A 559 3.77 -8.07 -15.65
C ALA A 559 4.19 -9.01 -14.50
N ASP A 560 4.62 -10.24 -14.82
CA ASP A 560 5.10 -11.19 -13.82
C ASP A 560 6.36 -10.68 -13.11
N GLY A 561 7.28 -10.04 -13.84
CA GLY A 561 8.47 -9.42 -13.27
C GLY A 561 8.13 -8.29 -12.30
N LEU A 562 7.19 -7.41 -12.67
CA LEU A 562 6.70 -6.32 -11.83
C LEU A 562 6.01 -6.86 -10.57
N ARG A 563 5.08 -7.82 -10.72
CA ARG A 563 4.35 -8.43 -9.60
C ARG A 563 5.30 -9.08 -8.60
N PHE A 564 6.15 -9.96 -9.07
CA PHE A 564 7.06 -10.73 -8.21
C PHE A 564 8.11 -9.85 -7.54
N GLY A 565 8.74 -8.94 -8.31
CA GLY A 565 9.74 -8.04 -7.78
C GLY A 565 9.21 -7.11 -6.70
N LEU A 566 8.03 -6.50 -6.93
CA LEU A 566 7.39 -5.61 -5.97
C LEU A 566 6.93 -6.37 -4.72
N MET A 567 6.36 -7.57 -4.90
CA MET A 567 5.85 -8.38 -3.80
C MET A 567 6.96 -8.88 -2.88
N ARG A 568 8.11 -9.29 -3.44
CA ARG A 568 9.25 -9.79 -2.68
C ARG A 568 9.84 -8.76 -1.72
N ILE A 569 9.79 -7.47 -2.06
CA ILE A 569 10.28 -6.38 -1.20
C ILE A 569 9.20 -5.77 -0.30
N ALA A 570 7.95 -6.24 -0.40
CA ALA A 570 6.84 -5.70 0.39
C ALA A 570 6.94 -6.12 1.87
N PRO A 571 7.20 -5.20 2.81
CA PRO A 571 7.31 -5.53 4.22
C PRO A 571 5.92 -5.66 4.85
N VAL A 572 5.84 -6.41 5.94
CA VAL A 572 4.61 -6.47 6.73
C VAL A 572 4.52 -5.24 7.63
N GLY A 573 3.51 -4.41 7.41
CA GLY A 573 3.13 -3.33 8.33
C GLY A 573 4.03 -2.09 8.35
N SER A 574 4.99 -1.96 7.46
CA SER A 574 5.80 -0.75 7.29
C SER A 574 5.77 -0.25 5.85
N ASP A 575 6.27 0.97 5.62
CA ASP A 575 6.33 1.53 4.27
C ASP A 575 7.35 0.76 3.40
N LEU A 576 7.04 0.65 2.12
CA LEU A 576 7.88 0.03 1.12
C LEU A 576 8.76 1.09 0.44
N ARG A 577 10.08 0.93 0.49
CA ARG A 577 11.00 1.74 -0.32
C ARG A 577 11.19 1.07 -1.68
N PHE A 578 10.70 1.72 -2.72
CA PHE A 578 10.76 1.22 -4.08
C PHE A 578 12.15 1.43 -4.68
N ASP A 579 12.69 0.34 -5.24
CA ASP A 579 13.87 0.35 -6.11
C ASP A 579 13.56 -0.47 -7.37
N GLU A 580 13.81 0.09 -8.54
CA GLU A 580 13.56 -0.57 -9.84
C GLU A 580 14.41 -1.84 -10.02
N VAL A 581 15.54 -1.95 -9.33
CA VAL A 581 16.39 -3.17 -9.32
C VAL A 581 15.60 -4.40 -8.88
N SER A 582 14.68 -4.26 -7.95
CA SER A 582 13.83 -5.38 -7.48
C SER A 582 12.94 -5.94 -8.60
N ILE A 583 12.48 -5.08 -9.50
CA ILE A 583 11.65 -5.49 -10.64
C ILE A 583 12.50 -6.19 -11.71
N GLU A 584 13.72 -5.70 -11.93
CA GLU A 584 14.68 -6.37 -12.78
C GLU A 584 15.04 -7.77 -12.28
N GLU A 585 15.19 -7.94 -10.95
CA GLU A 585 15.38 -9.25 -10.33
C GLU A 585 14.19 -10.18 -10.58
N GLY A 586 12.95 -9.66 -10.54
CA GLY A 586 11.75 -10.40 -10.90
C GLY A 586 11.77 -10.91 -12.35
N ARG A 587 12.15 -10.06 -13.31
CA ARG A 587 12.37 -10.47 -14.71
C ARG A 587 13.45 -11.55 -14.83
N ASN A 588 14.58 -11.35 -14.15
CA ASN A 588 15.70 -12.29 -14.19
C ASN A 588 15.30 -13.66 -13.61
N PHE A 589 14.45 -13.65 -12.60
CA PHE A 589 13.88 -14.86 -12.03
C PHE A 589 12.98 -15.60 -13.02
N ALA A 590 12.08 -14.90 -13.74
CA ALA A 590 11.30 -15.49 -14.82
C ALA A 590 12.19 -16.14 -15.90
N ASN A 591 13.26 -15.45 -16.31
CA ASN A 591 14.24 -15.97 -17.27
C ASN A 591 14.98 -17.21 -16.74
N LYS A 592 15.35 -17.23 -15.46
CA LYS A 592 16.02 -18.41 -14.84
C LYS A 592 15.09 -19.63 -14.86
N LEU A 593 13.82 -19.43 -14.49
CA LEU A 593 12.77 -20.46 -14.51
C LEU A 593 12.56 -21.01 -15.93
N TYR A 594 12.41 -20.10 -16.91
CA TYR A 594 12.23 -20.45 -18.30
C TYR A 594 13.40 -21.27 -18.85
N ASN A 595 14.63 -20.87 -18.53
CA ASN A 595 15.85 -21.59 -18.93
C ASN A 595 15.99 -22.96 -18.26
N ALA A 596 15.54 -23.13 -17.03
CA ALA A 596 15.50 -24.43 -16.35
C ALA A 596 14.55 -25.41 -17.10
N CYS A 597 13.36 -24.94 -17.46
CA CYS A 597 12.40 -25.74 -18.26
C CYS A 597 12.94 -26.04 -19.66
N ARG A 598 13.62 -25.06 -20.31
CA ARG A 598 14.26 -25.26 -21.60
C ARG A 598 15.38 -26.32 -21.54
N LEU A 599 16.19 -26.32 -20.47
CA LEU A 599 17.19 -27.35 -20.23
C LEU A 599 16.53 -28.75 -20.16
N ARG A 600 15.37 -28.85 -19.48
CA ARG A 600 14.60 -30.09 -19.42
C ARG A 600 14.15 -30.58 -20.82
N GLN A 601 13.62 -29.68 -21.66
CA GLN A 601 13.22 -30.03 -23.02
C GLN A 601 14.39 -30.53 -23.87
N MET A 602 15.59 -29.98 -23.68
CA MET A 602 16.79 -30.45 -24.36
C MET A 602 17.22 -31.89 -23.97
N GLY A 603 16.68 -32.42 -22.87
CA GLY A 603 16.84 -33.81 -22.46
C GLY A 603 16.14 -34.83 -23.38
N GLY A 604 15.25 -34.36 -24.25
CA GLY A 604 14.75 -35.09 -25.43
C GLY A 604 13.44 -35.82 -25.28
N GLU A 605 13.11 -36.42 -24.15
CA GLU A 605 11.86 -37.18 -23.96
C GLU A 605 10.68 -36.29 -23.57
N PRO A 606 9.45 -36.53 -24.06
CA PRO A 606 8.25 -35.85 -23.58
C PRO A 606 7.98 -36.18 -22.12
N TYR A 607 7.21 -35.29 -21.43
CA TYR A 607 6.77 -35.51 -20.07
C TYR A 607 6.12 -36.90 -19.91
N GLN A 608 6.67 -37.66 -18.96
CA GLN A 608 6.05 -38.91 -18.50
C GLN A 608 5.96 -38.84 -16.97
N PRO A 609 4.81 -39.17 -16.37
CA PRO A 609 4.70 -39.25 -14.92
C PRO A 609 5.75 -40.18 -14.33
N LEU A 610 6.29 -39.85 -13.18
CA LEU A 610 7.16 -40.75 -12.45
C LEU A 610 6.34 -41.96 -11.94
N GLU A 611 6.58 -43.13 -12.52
CA GLU A 611 5.76 -44.34 -12.26
C GLU A 611 6.05 -44.95 -10.87
N SER A 612 7.28 -44.80 -10.36
CA SER A 612 7.69 -45.36 -9.06
C SER A 612 8.69 -44.46 -8.34
N MET A 613 8.64 -44.49 -7.03
CA MET A 613 9.63 -43.89 -6.14
C MET A 613 10.86 -44.82 -5.89
N ASP A 614 10.88 -45.98 -6.52
CA ASP A 614 11.98 -46.90 -6.38
C ASP A 614 13.21 -46.45 -7.16
N GLY A 615 14.39 -46.67 -6.59
CA GLY A 615 15.67 -46.32 -7.22
C GLY A 615 15.97 -44.81 -7.23
N LEU A 616 15.20 -43.98 -6.54
CA LEU A 616 15.54 -42.57 -6.35
C LEU A 616 16.83 -42.43 -5.56
N ASN A 617 17.77 -41.63 -6.08
CA ASN A 617 19.01 -41.33 -5.39
C ASN A 617 18.83 -40.26 -4.30
N PRO A 618 19.81 -40.06 -3.39
CA PRO A 618 19.68 -39.10 -2.29
C PRO A 618 19.40 -37.65 -2.77
N PHE A 619 19.91 -37.23 -3.92
CA PHE A 619 19.67 -35.88 -4.44
C PHE A 619 18.24 -35.70 -4.93
N HIS A 620 17.66 -36.73 -5.55
CA HIS A 620 16.24 -36.77 -5.91
C HIS A 620 15.35 -36.59 -4.68
N LEU A 621 15.57 -37.43 -3.64
CA LEU A 621 14.79 -37.41 -2.41
C LEU A 621 14.95 -36.07 -1.66
N ASN A 622 16.18 -35.53 -1.60
CA ASN A 622 16.44 -34.24 -0.97
C ASN A 622 15.70 -33.10 -1.68
N ALA A 623 15.72 -33.02 -3.02
CA ALA A 623 15.04 -31.96 -3.75
C ALA A 623 13.52 -32.02 -3.59
N MET A 624 12.94 -33.22 -3.61
CA MET A 624 11.51 -33.43 -3.35
C MET A 624 11.14 -33.06 -1.91
N ALA A 625 11.97 -33.43 -0.91
CA ALA A 625 11.78 -33.05 0.47
C ALA A 625 11.81 -31.53 0.68
N LYS A 626 12.73 -30.83 0.02
CA LYS A 626 12.81 -29.38 0.05
C LYS A 626 11.55 -28.71 -0.54
N LEU A 627 10.95 -29.29 -1.58
CA LEU A 627 9.69 -28.78 -2.11
C LEU A 627 8.50 -29.06 -1.19
N ASP A 628 8.47 -30.22 -0.51
CA ASP A 628 7.46 -30.54 0.49
C ASP A 628 7.58 -29.58 1.70
N GLU A 629 8.79 -29.29 2.19
CA GLU A 629 9.07 -28.28 3.21
C GLU A 629 8.59 -26.89 2.78
N LEU A 630 8.90 -26.48 1.54
CA LEU A 630 8.41 -25.22 0.97
C LEU A 630 6.88 -25.18 0.98
N SER A 631 6.22 -26.26 0.53
CA SER A 631 4.75 -26.30 0.48
C SER A 631 4.12 -26.07 1.85
N LEU A 632 4.66 -26.68 2.91
CA LEU A 632 4.22 -26.50 4.30
C LEU A 632 4.48 -25.07 4.82
N ASP A 633 5.66 -24.53 4.52
CA ASP A 633 5.99 -23.15 4.88
C ASP A 633 5.03 -22.15 4.23
N LEU A 634 4.72 -22.33 2.95
CA LEU A 634 3.81 -21.47 2.22
C LEU A 634 2.40 -21.48 2.83
N GLU A 635 1.87 -22.66 3.25
CA GLU A 635 0.56 -22.73 3.92
C GLU A 635 0.52 -21.84 5.18
N ARG A 636 1.55 -21.95 6.01
CA ARG A 636 1.67 -21.12 7.22
C ARG A 636 1.78 -19.64 6.89
N LEU A 637 2.64 -19.29 5.92
CA LEU A 637 2.87 -17.90 5.53
C LEU A 637 1.62 -17.26 4.90
N TYR A 638 0.83 -18.01 4.12
CA TYR A 638 -0.47 -17.55 3.63
C TYR A 638 -1.47 -17.31 4.77
N ALA A 639 -1.56 -18.21 5.75
CA ALA A 639 -2.43 -18.04 6.91
C ALA A 639 -2.07 -16.79 7.73
N ASP A 640 -0.78 -16.44 7.79
CA ASP A 640 -0.25 -15.28 8.49
C ASP A 640 -0.14 -14.01 7.62
N TYR A 641 -0.56 -14.06 6.35
CA TYR A 641 -0.49 -12.93 5.39
C TYR A 641 0.93 -12.38 5.18
N ARG A 642 1.94 -13.25 5.19
CA ARG A 642 3.37 -12.89 5.03
C ARG A 642 3.83 -12.97 3.58
N PHE A 643 3.18 -12.22 2.70
CA PHE A 643 3.35 -12.31 1.23
C PHE A 643 4.78 -12.07 0.74
N GLY A 644 5.51 -11.13 1.34
CA GLY A 644 6.92 -10.89 0.98
C GLY A 644 7.80 -12.11 1.25
N GLU A 645 7.59 -12.78 2.37
CA GLU A 645 8.34 -14.00 2.73
C GLU A 645 7.99 -15.18 1.83
N ILE A 646 6.73 -15.30 1.40
CA ILE A 646 6.34 -16.28 0.38
C ILE A 646 7.17 -16.07 -0.89
N GLY A 647 7.27 -14.82 -1.36
CA GLY A 647 8.11 -14.49 -2.51
C GLY A 647 9.59 -14.85 -2.33
N HIS A 648 10.15 -14.61 -1.14
CA HIS A 648 11.53 -15.00 -0.81
C HIS A 648 11.72 -16.52 -0.80
N ARG A 649 10.80 -17.28 -0.17
CA ARG A 649 10.89 -18.74 -0.10
C ARG A 649 10.77 -19.39 -1.49
N LEU A 650 9.87 -18.88 -2.34
CA LEU A 650 9.76 -19.31 -3.74
C LEU A 650 11.04 -19.04 -4.51
N TYR A 651 11.63 -17.85 -4.34
CA TYR A 651 12.89 -17.49 -4.99
C TYR A 651 14.04 -18.39 -4.56
N GLU A 652 14.23 -18.59 -3.24
CA GLU A 652 15.29 -19.41 -2.67
C GLU A 652 15.24 -20.85 -3.15
N PHE A 653 14.07 -21.46 -3.17
CA PHE A 653 13.91 -22.81 -3.65
C PHE A 653 14.37 -22.98 -5.11
N LEU A 654 13.85 -22.14 -6.03
CA LEU A 654 14.23 -22.28 -7.44
C LEU A 654 15.72 -22.01 -7.66
N TRP A 655 16.22 -20.93 -7.07
CA TRP A 655 17.59 -20.49 -7.34
C TRP A 655 18.61 -21.39 -6.68
N ASN A 656 18.51 -21.57 -5.35
CA ASN A 656 19.51 -22.26 -4.56
C ASN A 656 19.29 -23.78 -4.55
N ASP A 657 18.10 -24.24 -4.18
CA ASP A 657 17.88 -25.67 -3.95
C ASP A 657 17.66 -26.44 -5.26
N PHE A 658 16.93 -25.85 -6.21
CA PHE A 658 16.67 -26.50 -7.48
C PHE A 658 17.79 -26.27 -8.50
N CYS A 659 18.08 -25.03 -8.89
CA CYS A 659 19.05 -24.76 -9.95
C CYS A 659 20.50 -25.00 -9.52
N ASP A 660 20.93 -24.38 -8.42
CA ASP A 660 22.35 -24.38 -8.04
C ASP A 660 22.79 -25.68 -7.34
N LYS A 661 21.86 -26.45 -6.76
CA LYS A 661 22.15 -27.74 -6.10
C LYS A 661 21.66 -28.92 -6.93
N PHE A 662 20.33 -29.09 -7.04
CA PHE A 662 19.73 -30.28 -7.66
C PHE A 662 20.17 -30.45 -9.14
N LEU A 663 19.97 -29.45 -9.99
CA LEU A 663 20.34 -29.55 -11.41
C LEU A 663 21.84 -29.74 -11.61
N GLU A 664 22.67 -29.07 -10.80
CA GLU A 664 24.12 -29.23 -10.92
C GLU A 664 24.57 -30.63 -10.51
N ALA A 665 24.01 -31.20 -9.43
CA ALA A 665 24.36 -32.54 -8.96
C ALA A 665 24.01 -33.64 -9.99
N LEU A 666 22.94 -33.43 -10.74
CA LEU A 666 22.41 -34.43 -11.66
C LEU A 666 22.81 -34.22 -13.16
N LYS A 667 23.69 -33.29 -13.43
CA LYS A 667 24.18 -33.08 -14.80
C LYS A 667 24.81 -34.34 -15.45
N LEU A 668 25.35 -35.23 -14.64
CA LEU A 668 25.90 -36.51 -15.15
C LEU A 668 24.80 -37.46 -15.61
N ASP A 669 23.67 -37.50 -14.87
CA ASP A 669 22.52 -38.35 -15.18
C ASP A 669 21.78 -37.89 -16.44
N LEU A 670 21.91 -36.60 -16.80
CA LEU A 670 21.29 -36.02 -17.99
C LEU A 670 22.13 -36.08 -19.26
N ARG A 671 23.39 -36.59 -19.19
CA ARG A 671 24.26 -36.75 -20.38
C ARG A 671 23.75 -37.89 -21.27
N ASP A 672 24.08 -37.81 -22.55
CA ASP A 672 23.80 -38.89 -23.52
C ASP A 672 24.54 -40.19 -23.19
N THR A 673 25.57 -40.15 -22.37
CA THR A 673 26.32 -41.30 -21.89
C THR A 673 25.74 -41.95 -20.65
N ALA A 674 24.70 -41.36 -20.05
CA ALA A 674 24.03 -41.95 -18.90
C ALA A 674 23.14 -43.15 -19.31
N PRO A 675 22.97 -44.15 -18.43
CA PRO A 675 22.00 -45.24 -18.68
C PRO A 675 20.59 -44.63 -18.93
N PRO A 676 19.84 -45.11 -19.93
CA PRO A 676 18.52 -44.58 -20.27
C PRO A 676 17.57 -44.51 -19.05
N GLU A 677 17.54 -45.54 -18.23
CA GLU A 677 16.70 -45.61 -17.03
C GLU A 677 17.05 -44.60 -15.92
N VAL A 678 18.34 -44.19 -15.86
CA VAL A 678 18.77 -43.12 -14.93
C VAL A 678 18.35 -41.79 -15.47
N LYS A 679 18.52 -41.54 -16.78
CA LYS A 679 18.12 -40.30 -17.45
C LYS A 679 16.62 -40.08 -17.34
N GLU A 680 15.82 -41.10 -17.70
CA GLU A 680 14.33 -41.06 -17.62
C GLU A 680 13.85 -40.79 -16.19
N ARG A 681 14.41 -41.44 -15.19
CA ARG A 681 14.07 -41.22 -13.78
C ARG A 681 14.39 -39.80 -13.33
N THR A 682 15.56 -39.29 -13.67
CA THR A 682 15.98 -37.94 -13.32
C THR A 682 15.11 -36.88 -14.00
N LEU A 683 14.72 -37.10 -15.28
CA LEU A 683 13.79 -36.23 -15.99
C LEU A 683 12.37 -36.30 -15.35
N GLY A 684 11.90 -37.48 -14.96
CA GLY A 684 10.64 -37.65 -14.25
C GLY A 684 10.60 -36.91 -12.89
N VAL A 685 11.69 -36.99 -12.13
CA VAL A 685 11.81 -36.24 -10.87
C VAL A 685 11.82 -34.73 -11.14
N PHE A 686 12.53 -34.26 -12.17
CA PHE A 686 12.48 -32.85 -12.58
C PHE A 686 11.03 -32.42 -12.84
N ASP A 687 10.30 -33.21 -13.62
CA ASP A 687 8.92 -32.89 -14.04
C ASP A 687 7.96 -32.83 -12.85
N VAL A 688 8.08 -33.79 -11.91
CA VAL A 688 7.25 -33.81 -10.68
C VAL A 688 7.52 -32.58 -9.81
N ILE A 689 8.80 -32.23 -9.62
CA ILE A 689 9.19 -31.05 -8.83
C ILE A 689 8.72 -29.77 -9.52
N MET A 690 9.04 -29.62 -10.81
CA MET A 690 8.72 -28.39 -11.55
C MET A 690 7.20 -28.20 -11.71
N GLY A 691 6.46 -29.24 -12.02
CA GLY A 691 5.00 -29.16 -12.13
C GLY A 691 4.34 -28.68 -10.82
N ARG A 692 4.78 -29.21 -9.68
CA ARG A 692 4.31 -28.74 -8.35
C ARG A 692 4.80 -27.31 -8.08
N TYR A 693 6.04 -27.00 -8.37
CA TYR A 693 6.60 -25.68 -8.14
C TYR A 693 5.91 -24.59 -8.95
N LEU A 694 5.60 -24.85 -10.23
CA LEU A 694 4.84 -23.92 -11.07
C LEU A 694 3.45 -23.62 -10.49
N GLN A 695 2.78 -24.62 -9.92
CA GLN A 695 1.52 -24.39 -9.22
C GLN A 695 1.70 -23.45 -8.02
N LEU A 696 2.72 -23.69 -7.18
CA LEU A 696 2.99 -22.86 -5.99
C LEU A 696 3.35 -21.42 -6.38
N LEU A 697 4.07 -21.23 -7.49
CA LEU A 697 4.51 -19.93 -7.97
C LEU A 697 3.41 -19.15 -8.72
N SER A 698 2.44 -19.84 -9.33
CA SER A 698 1.47 -19.24 -10.26
C SER A 698 0.66 -18.07 -9.68
N PRO A 699 0.32 -17.98 -8.37
CA PRO A 699 -0.30 -16.78 -7.84
C PRO A 699 0.56 -15.51 -7.97
N TYR A 700 1.87 -15.64 -7.91
CA TYR A 700 2.82 -14.55 -8.00
C TYR A 700 3.18 -14.20 -9.45
N MET A 701 3.38 -15.22 -10.29
CA MET A 701 3.83 -15.10 -11.68
C MET A 701 2.93 -15.92 -12.62
N PRO A 702 1.67 -15.49 -12.82
CA PRO A 702 0.66 -16.30 -13.46
C PRO A 702 0.95 -16.63 -14.93
N HIS A 703 1.55 -15.69 -15.68
CA HIS A 703 1.70 -15.85 -17.13
C HIS A 703 2.82 -16.81 -17.50
N VAL A 704 4.01 -16.64 -16.92
CA VAL A 704 5.16 -17.53 -17.21
C VAL A 704 4.90 -18.95 -16.73
N THR A 705 4.20 -19.12 -15.60
CA THR A 705 3.89 -20.45 -15.06
C THR A 705 2.86 -21.17 -15.90
N GLU A 706 1.86 -20.46 -16.43
CA GLU A 706 0.88 -21.02 -17.36
C GLU A 706 1.55 -21.46 -18.67
N GLU A 707 2.37 -20.58 -19.28
CA GLU A 707 3.12 -20.88 -20.51
C GLU A 707 4.01 -22.12 -20.33
N LEU A 708 4.77 -22.17 -19.25
CA LEU A 708 5.65 -23.31 -18.99
C LEU A 708 4.87 -24.59 -18.72
N SER A 709 3.76 -24.52 -17.99
CA SER A 709 2.94 -25.70 -17.72
C SER A 709 2.34 -26.31 -18.99
N GLU A 710 1.85 -25.49 -19.91
CA GLU A 710 1.38 -25.95 -21.23
C GLU A 710 2.55 -26.53 -22.05
N ARG A 711 3.66 -25.80 -22.19
CA ARG A 711 4.80 -26.21 -23.01
C ARG A 711 5.50 -27.45 -22.51
N MET A 712 5.48 -27.68 -21.19
CA MET A 712 6.08 -28.86 -20.57
C MET A 712 5.10 -30.04 -20.51
N GLY A 713 3.82 -29.83 -20.84
CA GLY A 713 2.79 -30.88 -20.79
C GLY A 713 2.32 -31.21 -19.37
N TYR A 714 2.44 -30.28 -18.41
CA TYR A 714 2.00 -30.47 -17.02
C TYR A 714 0.49 -30.22 -16.85
N VAL A 715 -0.13 -29.60 -17.83
CA VAL A 715 -1.60 -29.42 -17.96
C VAL A 715 -2.05 -29.97 -19.31
N ALA A 716 -3.27 -30.48 -19.35
CA ALA A 716 -3.87 -30.92 -20.62
C ALA A 716 -4.17 -29.71 -21.53
N PRO A 717 -4.30 -29.89 -22.87
CA PRO A 717 -4.47 -28.79 -23.82
C PRO A 717 -5.65 -27.86 -23.53
N ASP A 718 -6.71 -28.37 -22.89
CA ASP A 718 -7.92 -27.62 -22.55
C ASP A 718 -8.02 -27.26 -21.06
N GLU A 719 -6.95 -27.44 -20.30
CA GLU A 719 -6.87 -27.15 -18.88
C GLU A 719 -5.96 -25.94 -18.61
N PHE A 720 -6.30 -25.16 -17.60
CA PHE A 720 -5.50 -24.06 -17.12
C PHE A 720 -4.86 -24.38 -15.77
N LEU A 721 -3.56 -24.07 -15.62
CA LEU A 721 -2.84 -24.24 -14.37
C LEU A 721 -3.54 -23.54 -13.20
N MET A 722 -4.06 -22.35 -13.44
CA MET A 722 -4.73 -21.55 -12.40
C MET A 722 -6.01 -22.21 -11.84
N GLN A 723 -6.64 -23.12 -12.58
CA GLN A 723 -7.83 -23.87 -12.14
C GLN A 723 -7.46 -25.20 -11.49
N LYS A 724 -6.20 -25.63 -11.61
CA LYS A 724 -5.73 -26.90 -11.08
C LYS A 724 -5.61 -26.86 -9.57
N ARG A 725 -6.34 -27.74 -8.89
CA ARG A 725 -6.27 -27.83 -7.43
C ARG A 725 -4.88 -28.27 -6.97
N LEU A 726 -4.35 -27.63 -5.96
CA LEU A 726 -3.11 -28.06 -5.31
C LEU A 726 -3.32 -29.43 -4.64
N PRO A 727 -2.44 -30.39 -4.92
CA PRO A 727 -2.50 -31.66 -4.24
C PRO A 727 -2.21 -31.51 -2.74
N SER A 728 -3.03 -32.10 -1.90
CA SER A 728 -2.87 -32.07 -0.43
C SER A 728 -1.78 -32.99 0.10
N LYS A 729 -1.37 -33.99 -0.71
CA LYS A 729 -0.34 -34.96 -0.30
C LYS A 729 1.06 -34.47 -0.63
N PRO A 730 2.04 -34.64 0.30
CA PRO A 730 3.45 -34.42 -0.01
C PRO A 730 3.91 -35.31 -1.17
N LEU A 731 4.95 -34.89 -1.87
CA LEU A 731 5.56 -35.68 -2.97
C LEU A 731 6.14 -36.98 -2.42
N LEU A 732 6.71 -36.96 -1.24
CA LEU A 732 7.33 -38.13 -0.59
C LEU A 732 6.37 -38.91 0.32
N ALA A 733 5.05 -38.74 0.11
CA ALA A 733 4.06 -39.52 0.86
C ALA A 733 4.28 -41.03 0.65
N GLY A 734 4.51 -41.78 1.72
CA GLY A 734 4.80 -43.24 1.69
C GLY A 734 6.28 -43.63 1.73
N ILE A 735 7.19 -42.65 1.66
CA ILE A 735 8.63 -42.87 1.95
C ILE A 735 8.87 -42.67 3.46
N SER A 736 9.68 -43.60 4.06
CA SER A 736 9.97 -43.52 5.48
C SER A 736 10.78 -42.27 5.84
N SER A 737 10.52 -41.69 7.00
CA SER A 737 11.21 -40.51 7.49
C SER A 737 12.72 -40.73 7.63
N GLU A 738 13.14 -41.95 8.02
CA GLU A 738 14.55 -42.30 8.12
C GLU A 738 15.26 -42.22 6.77
N LYS A 739 14.60 -42.71 5.70
CA LYS A 739 15.17 -42.66 4.35
C LYS A 739 15.27 -41.24 3.82
N ILE A 740 14.25 -40.40 4.11
CA ILE A 740 14.26 -38.96 3.75
C ILE A 740 15.38 -38.25 4.48
N THR A 741 15.49 -38.42 5.83
CA THR A 741 16.50 -37.77 6.65
C THR A 741 17.92 -38.20 6.24
N ALA A 742 18.14 -39.50 5.97
CA ALA A 742 19.42 -39.97 5.48
C ALA A 742 19.81 -39.35 4.14
N ALA A 743 18.84 -39.22 3.21
CA ALA A 743 19.07 -38.56 1.93
C ALA A 743 19.40 -37.08 2.06
N GLN A 744 18.68 -36.36 2.92
CA GLN A 744 18.91 -34.94 3.20
C GLN A 744 20.27 -34.72 3.87
N THR A 745 20.67 -35.58 4.82
CA THR A 745 21.97 -35.50 5.48
C THR A 745 23.09 -35.69 4.45
N LEU A 746 23.04 -36.78 3.67
CA LEU A 746 24.06 -37.07 2.65
C LEU A 746 24.17 -35.94 1.63
N ALA A 747 23.04 -35.49 1.04
CA ALA A 747 23.06 -34.41 0.07
C ALA A 747 23.55 -33.08 0.68
N GLY A 748 23.16 -32.80 1.93
CA GLY A 748 23.60 -31.63 2.69
C GLY A 748 25.11 -31.61 2.89
N GLU A 749 25.69 -32.71 3.36
CA GLU A 749 27.14 -32.85 3.55
C GLU A 749 27.91 -32.65 2.23
N ILE A 750 27.42 -33.20 1.13
CA ILE A 750 28.04 -33.02 -0.19
C ILE A 750 27.95 -31.56 -0.65
N TYR A 751 26.79 -30.92 -0.54
CA TYR A 751 26.62 -29.52 -0.95
C TYR A 751 27.46 -28.56 -0.12
N GLU A 752 27.49 -28.76 1.20
CA GLU A 752 28.31 -27.94 2.11
C GLU A 752 29.81 -28.11 1.78
N SER A 753 30.26 -29.36 1.64
CA SER A 753 31.66 -29.68 1.33
C SER A 753 32.06 -29.12 -0.04
N ALA A 754 31.20 -29.26 -1.06
CA ALA A 754 31.44 -28.65 -2.37
C ALA A 754 31.55 -27.10 -2.28
N GLY A 755 30.77 -26.48 -1.42
CA GLY A 755 30.86 -25.03 -1.12
C GLY A 755 32.23 -24.66 -0.54
N ARG A 756 32.68 -25.39 0.48
CA ARG A 756 34.00 -25.17 1.13
C ARG A 756 35.15 -25.43 0.15
N MET A 757 35.06 -26.46 -0.67
CA MET A 757 36.06 -26.75 -1.70
C MET A 757 36.11 -25.68 -2.79
N ARG A 758 34.97 -25.14 -3.20
CA ARG A 758 34.92 -23.97 -4.13
C ARG A 758 35.56 -22.73 -3.53
N ASN A 759 35.30 -22.46 -2.24
CA ASN A 759 35.95 -21.36 -1.52
C ASN A 759 37.45 -21.53 -1.47
N LEU A 760 37.95 -22.74 -1.17
CA LEU A 760 39.35 -23.06 -1.18
C LEU A 760 39.99 -22.79 -2.56
N LYS A 761 39.33 -23.19 -3.65
CA LYS A 761 39.77 -22.84 -5.03
C LYS A 761 39.81 -21.31 -5.26
N ALA A 762 38.80 -20.59 -4.77
CA ALA A 762 38.71 -19.15 -4.94
C ALA A 762 39.81 -18.39 -4.19
N GLU A 763 40.14 -18.82 -2.97
CA GLU A 763 41.19 -18.26 -2.11
C GLU A 763 42.53 -18.30 -2.84
N TYR A 764 42.81 -19.39 -3.56
CA TYR A 764 44.02 -19.57 -4.38
C TYR A 764 43.87 -19.11 -5.84
N LYS A 765 42.83 -18.33 -6.18
CA LYS A 765 42.51 -17.80 -7.53
C LYS A 765 42.35 -18.85 -8.61
N MET A 766 41.92 -20.06 -8.21
CA MET A 766 41.72 -21.20 -9.10
C MET A 766 40.24 -21.47 -9.42
N GLY A 767 39.35 -20.54 -9.11
CA GLY A 767 37.89 -20.73 -9.22
C GLY A 767 37.44 -21.25 -10.60
N SER A 768 38.01 -20.79 -11.69
CA SER A 768 37.68 -21.19 -13.05
C SER A 768 38.37 -22.47 -13.56
N ARG A 769 39.40 -22.96 -12.88
CA ARG A 769 40.13 -24.16 -13.29
C ARG A 769 39.33 -25.41 -13.03
N LYS A 770 39.36 -26.36 -13.99
CA LYS A 770 38.64 -27.63 -13.91
C LYS A 770 39.56 -28.84 -13.79
N ASP A 771 40.85 -28.61 -13.83
CA ASP A 771 41.90 -29.64 -13.73
C ASP A 771 42.42 -29.87 -12.30
N ILE A 772 41.84 -29.21 -11.33
CA ILE A 772 42.22 -29.30 -9.92
C ILE A 772 41.86 -30.68 -9.35
N LYS A 773 42.79 -31.28 -8.66
CA LYS A 773 42.58 -32.51 -7.89
C LYS A 773 42.39 -32.19 -6.42
N PHE A 774 41.51 -33.00 -5.78
CA PHE A 774 41.37 -32.96 -4.32
C PHE A 774 41.59 -34.36 -3.77
N VAL A 775 42.14 -34.41 -2.56
CA VAL A 775 42.29 -35.63 -1.80
C VAL A 775 41.48 -35.51 -0.52
N ILE A 776 40.66 -36.51 -0.23
CA ILE A 776 39.85 -36.53 0.99
C ILE A 776 40.35 -37.67 1.90
N LYS A 777 40.82 -37.29 3.07
CA LYS A 777 41.28 -38.17 4.12
C LYS A 777 40.13 -38.45 5.09
N ALA A 778 40.08 -39.65 5.67
CA ALA A 778 39.04 -40.11 6.58
C ALA A 778 37.62 -40.03 6.02
N ALA A 779 37.48 -40.25 4.71
CA ALA A 779 36.20 -40.18 4.01
C ALA A 779 35.26 -41.29 4.48
N PRO A 780 33.94 -41.02 4.62
CA PRO A 780 32.93 -42.03 4.90
C PRO A 780 32.78 -42.99 3.69
N GLU A 781 32.46 -44.24 3.94
CA GLU A 781 32.37 -45.29 2.89
C GLU A 781 31.42 -44.94 1.75
N TRP A 782 30.29 -44.30 2.05
CA TRP A 782 29.28 -43.91 1.09
C TRP A 782 29.76 -42.88 0.08
N LEU A 783 30.82 -42.12 0.38
CA LEU A 783 31.37 -41.07 -0.49
C LEU A 783 31.97 -41.62 -1.79
N ALA A 784 32.44 -42.86 -1.74
CA ALA A 784 33.03 -43.49 -2.93
C ALA A 784 32.08 -43.49 -4.14
N ALA A 785 30.81 -43.69 -3.90
CA ALA A 785 29.77 -43.64 -4.92
C ALA A 785 29.45 -42.21 -5.42
N GLN A 786 29.87 -41.18 -4.72
CA GLN A 786 29.53 -39.77 -4.98
C GLN A 786 30.70 -38.91 -5.43
N THR A 787 31.91 -39.46 -5.59
CA THR A 787 33.12 -38.70 -5.95
C THR A 787 32.96 -37.96 -7.30
N LYS A 788 32.30 -38.55 -8.29
CA LYS A 788 32.04 -37.92 -9.58
C LYS A 788 31.08 -36.76 -9.48
N THR A 789 30.01 -36.88 -8.70
CA THR A 789 29.03 -35.82 -8.43
C THR A 789 29.71 -34.67 -7.68
N LEU A 790 30.51 -34.96 -6.65
CA LEU A 790 31.28 -33.96 -5.91
C LEU A 790 32.27 -33.22 -6.80
N ALA A 791 33.00 -33.96 -7.65
CA ALA A 791 33.93 -33.36 -8.61
C ALA A 791 33.23 -32.39 -9.56
N LEU A 792 32.04 -32.76 -10.02
CA LEU A 792 31.20 -31.90 -10.87
C LEU A 792 30.76 -30.64 -10.14
N LEU A 793 30.23 -30.78 -8.93
CA LEU A 793 29.75 -29.65 -8.11
C LEU A 793 30.88 -28.66 -7.78
N VAL A 794 32.08 -29.16 -7.52
CA VAL A 794 33.25 -28.32 -7.24
C VAL A 794 33.87 -27.73 -8.53
N GLY A 795 33.61 -28.33 -9.67
CA GLY A 795 34.34 -28.09 -10.92
C GLY A 795 35.80 -28.53 -10.79
N ALA A 796 36.02 -29.71 -10.24
CA ALA A 796 37.31 -30.32 -10.08
C ALA A 796 37.57 -31.36 -11.18
N GLY A 797 38.82 -31.69 -11.44
CA GLY A 797 39.22 -32.73 -12.39
C GLY A 797 39.06 -34.11 -11.76
N GLU A 798 39.41 -34.26 -10.51
CA GLU A 798 39.40 -35.54 -9.79
C GLU A 798 39.20 -35.35 -8.31
N ILE A 799 38.48 -36.27 -7.69
CA ILE A 799 38.35 -36.41 -6.21
C ILE A 799 38.93 -37.79 -5.85
N MET A 800 39.99 -37.82 -5.10
CA MET A 800 40.62 -39.04 -4.59
C MET A 800 40.25 -39.27 -3.12
N LEU A 801 39.96 -40.52 -2.77
CA LEU A 801 39.77 -40.91 -1.38
C LEU A 801 40.99 -41.67 -0.94
N ASP A 802 41.74 -41.13 0.03
CA ASP A 802 42.98 -41.74 0.52
C ASP A 802 43.10 -41.52 2.02
N SER A 803 42.87 -42.59 2.78
CA SER A 803 42.97 -42.57 4.23
C SER A 803 44.38 -42.37 4.77
N ASP A 804 45.36 -42.74 3.96
CA ASP A 804 46.79 -42.73 4.34
C ASP A 804 47.50 -41.48 3.79
N TYR A 805 46.81 -40.59 3.14
CA TYR A 805 47.36 -39.35 2.56
C TYR A 805 48.11 -38.54 3.62
N ASP A 806 49.39 -38.33 3.34
CA ASP A 806 50.25 -37.43 4.10
C ASP A 806 50.46 -36.13 3.33
N PRO A 807 49.75 -35.04 3.66
CA PRO A 807 49.83 -33.85 2.88
C PRO A 807 51.19 -33.19 3.02
N PRO A 808 51.84 -32.78 1.89
CA PRO A 808 53.02 -31.92 1.95
C PRO A 808 52.74 -30.69 2.80
N LYS A 809 53.77 -30.22 3.52
CA LYS A 809 53.66 -29.00 4.33
C LYS A 809 53.13 -27.85 3.46
N GLY A 810 52.08 -27.21 3.91
CA GLY A 810 51.48 -26.09 3.18
C GLY A 810 50.40 -26.46 2.15
N THR A 811 49.99 -27.70 2.06
CA THR A 811 48.84 -28.09 1.23
C THR A 811 47.57 -27.44 1.75
N PRO A 812 46.86 -26.61 0.92
CA PRO A 812 45.56 -26.07 1.35
C PRO A 812 44.60 -27.14 1.77
N ALA A 813 43.92 -26.90 2.91
CA ALA A 813 43.02 -27.88 3.50
C ALA A 813 41.74 -27.24 4.02
N ALA A 814 40.68 -28.04 4.07
CA ALA A 814 39.43 -27.68 4.72
C ALA A 814 38.85 -28.90 5.47
N VAL A 815 38.34 -28.68 6.67
CA VAL A 815 37.59 -29.72 7.41
C VAL A 815 36.14 -29.62 7.01
N THR A 816 35.56 -30.75 6.62
CA THR A 816 34.19 -30.87 6.15
C THR A 816 33.49 -32.06 6.77
N GLY A 817 32.16 -32.18 6.60
CA GLY A 817 31.39 -33.36 7.05
C GLY A 817 31.81 -34.68 6.34
N ILE A 818 32.44 -34.58 5.18
CA ILE A 818 32.91 -35.73 4.42
C ILE A 818 34.38 -36.08 4.68
N GLY A 819 35.06 -35.46 5.63
CA GLY A 819 36.46 -35.67 5.98
C GLY A 819 37.33 -34.44 5.82
N GLU A 820 38.63 -34.65 5.98
CA GLU A 820 39.65 -33.63 5.76
C GLU A 820 39.94 -33.53 4.24
N VAL A 821 39.69 -32.38 3.66
CA VAL A 821 39.83 -32.11 2.21
C VAL A 821 41.13 -31.38 1.99
N TYR A 822 41.99 -31.91 1.10
CA TYR A 822 43.26 -31.31 0.70
C TYR A 822 43.23 -30.97 -0.78
N MET A 823 43.83 -29.83 -1.16
CA MET A 823 44.01 -29.37 -2.53
C MET A 823 45.51 -29.31 -2.88
N PRO A 824 46.11 -30.43 -3.36
CA PRO A 824 47.51 -30.43 -3.78
C PRO A 824 47.80 -29.38 -4.85
N LEU A 825 48.85 -28.60 -4.66
CA LEU A 825 49.23 -27.48 -5.58
C LEU A 825 50.31 -27.84 -6.58
N ASP A 826 50.78 -29.08 -6.59
CA ASP A 826 51.90 -29.56 -7.44
C ASP A 826 51.62 -29.28 -8.93
N GLY A 827 52.50 -28.46 -9.52
CA GLY A 827 52.40 -28.09 -10.94
C GLY A 827 51.26 -27.11 -11.28
N LEU A 828 50.50 -26.64 -10.29
CA LEU A 828 49.35 -25.73 -10.48
C LEU A 828 49.69 -24.27 -10.27
N ILE A 829 50.65 -23.97 -9.42
CA ILE A 829 51.10 -22.61 -9.10
C ILE A 829 52.65 -22.51 -9.15
N ASP A 830 53.11 -21.36 -9.54
CA ASP A 830 54.48 -20.94 -9.30
C ASP A 830 54.55 -20.43 -7.83
N VAL A 831 55.08 -21.29 -6.94
CA VAL A 831 55.14 -21.03 -5.52
C VAL A 831 55.87 -19.74 -5.19
N GLU A 832 56.95 -19.41 -5.91
CA GLU A 832 57.72 -18.20 -5.70
C GLU A 832 56.95 -16.94 -6.14
N ALA A 833 56.26 -17.02 -7.27
CA ALA A 833 55.42 -15.94 -7.76
C ALA A 833 54.25 -15.70 -6.79
N GLU A 834 53.65 -16.76 -6.28
CA GLU A 834 52.51 -16.65 -5.35
C GLU A 834 52.92 -16.15 -3.95
N ARG A 835 54.08 -16.56 -3.44
CA ARG A 835 54.69 -15.99 -2.22
C ARG A 835 54.90 -14.50 -2.36
N THR A 836 55.48 -14.07 -3.49
CA THR A 836 55.72 -12.66 -3.79
C THR A 836 54.40 -11.88 -3.82
N ARG A 837 53.39 -12.43 -4.45
CA ARG A 837 52.06 -11.85 -4.53
C ARG A 837 51.39 -11.69 -3.15
N LEU A 838 51.36 -12.78 -2.37
CA LEU A 838 50.79 -12.79 -1.03
C LEU A 838 51.48 -11.79 -0.09
N SER A 839 52.82 -11.76 -0.13
CA SER A 839 53.62 -10.78 0.63
C SER A 839 53.26 -9.34 0.29
N LYS A 840 53.04 -9.05 -1.01
CA LYS A 840 52.61 -7.71 -1.46
C LYS A 840 51.17 -7.37 -1.02
N GLU A 841 50.27 -8.36 -1.08
CA GLU A 841 48.89 -8.19 -0.64
C GLU A 841 48.82 -7.98 0.87
N ILE A 842 49.56 -8.75 1.68
CA ILE A 842 49.71 -8.56 3.12
C ILE A 842 50.19 -7.12 3.44
N SER A 843 51.26 -6.66 2.79
CA SER A 843 51.76 -5.30 2.99
C SER A 843 50.70 -4.23 2.66
N ASN A 844 49.90 -4.43 1.61
CA ASN A 844 48.84 -3.51 1.25
C ASN A 844 47.71 -3.48 2.34
N ILE A 845 47.32 -4.65 2.85
CA ILE A 845 46.29 -4.75 3.89
C ILE A 845 46.81 -4.19 5.21
N GLU A 846 48.06 -4.44 5.57
CA GLU A 846 48.69 -3.80 6.75
C GLU A 846 48.65 -2.28 6.67
N MET A 847 48.83 -1.70 5.49
CA MET A 847 48.65 -0.26 5.30
C MET A 847 47.20 0.19 5.51
N GLU A 848 46.21 -0.57 5.04
CA GLU A 848 44.80 -0.26 5.24
C GLU A 848 44.39 -0.43 6.71
N VAL A 849 44.88 -1.47 7.45
CA VAL A 849 44.72 -1.63 8.89
C VAL A 849 45.25 -0.41 9.62
N LYS A 850 46.49 0.01 9.33
CA LYS A 850 47.11 1.21 9.93
C LYS A 850 46.33 2.47 9.66
N LYS A 851 45.77 2.63 8.45
CA LYS A 851 44.92 3.78 8.11
C LYS A 851 43.64 3.80 8.95
N CYS A 852 42.95 2.64 9.07
CA CYS A 852 41.75 2.52 9.90
C CYS A 852 42.05 2.75 11.37
N GLU A 853 43.13 2.14 11.90
CA GLU A 853 43.58 2.35 13.28
C GLU A 853 43.99 3.82 13.54
N GLY A 854 44.67 4.47 12.60
CA GLY A 854 44.99 5.87 12.66
C GLY A 854 43.77 6.78 12.70
N LYS A 855 42.73 6.48 11.92
CA LYS A 855 41.47 7.22 11.96
C LYS A 855 40.74 6.99 13.29
N LEU A 856 40.61 5.74 13.73
CA LEU A 856 39.93 5.40 14.98
C LEU A 856 40.69 5.81 16.24
N GLY A 857 42.02 5.94 16.16
CA GLY A 857 42.86 6.50 17.21
C GLY A 857 42.87 8.03 17.30
N ASN A 858 42.30 8.71 16.28
CA ASN A 858 42.21 10.18 16.29
C ASN A 858 40.93 10.61 17.00
N ALA A 859 41.03 11.11 18.24
CA ALA A 859 39.91 11.59 19.05
C ALA A 859 39.07 12.64 18.29
N SER A 860 39.68 13.51 17.51
CA SER A 860 38.97 14.54 16.72
C SER A 860 38.08 13.92 15.62
N PHE A 861 38.45 12.77 15.07
CA PHE A 861 37.61 12.03 14.14
C PHE A 861 36.46 11.31 14.84
N VAL A 862 36.76 10.60 15.92
CA VAL A 862 35.76 9.79 16.67
C VAL A 862 34.68 10.69 17.29
N ASP A 863 35.05 11.89 17.77
CA ASP A 863 34.12 12.83 18.43
C ASP A 863 33.28 13.65 17.43
N ARG A 864 33.76 13.85 16.19
CA ARG A 864 33.09 14.72 15.20
C ARG A 864 32.40 13.97 14.07
N ALA A 865 32.76 12.72 13.81
CA ALA A 865 32.14 11.93 12.76
C ALA A 865 30.76 11.40 13.21
N PRO A 866 29.79 11.26 12.32
CA PRO A 866 28.54 10.60 12.61
C PRO A 866 28.78 9.20 13.22
N PRO A 867 28.01 8.78 14.25
CA PRO A 867 28.19 7.46 14.89
C PRO A 867 28.20 6.29 13.92
N GLU A 868 27.40 6.36 12.85
CA GLU A 868 27.34 5.34 11.80
C GLU A 868 28.66 5.18 11.05
N VAL A 869 29.38 6.27 10.79
CA VAL A 869 30.67 6.25 10.11
C VAL A 869 31.76 5.62 10.99
N VAL A 870 31.70 5.89 12.31
CA VAL A 870 32.64 5.26 13.26
C VAL A 870 32.39 3.76 13.38
N VAL A 871 31.12 3.33 13.37
CA VAL A 871 30.73 1.91 13.37
C VAL A 871 31.20 1.23 12.09
N GLN A 872 31.03 1.84 10.93
CA GLN A 872 31.51 1.34 9.66
C GLN A 872 33.03 1.20 9.59
N GLU A 873 33.80 2.17 10.07
CA GLU A 873 35.28 2.08 10.11
C GLU A 873 35.75 0.99 11.10
N LYS A 874 35.05 0.76 12.22
CA LYS A 874 35.35 -0.35 13.12
C LYS A 874 35.10 -1.72 12.47
N ALA A 875 33.98 -1.88 11.82
CA ALA A 875 33.66 -3.11 11.08
C ALA A 875 34.68 -3.38 9.97
N ARG A 876 35.06 -2.33 9.23
CA ARG A 876 36.09 -2.42 8.17
C ARG A 876 37.47 -2.79 8.73
N LEU A 877 37.84 -2.27 9.91
CA LEU A 877 39.10 -2.65 10.56
C LEU A 877 39.11 -4.14 10.91
N GLU A 878 37.99 -4.65 11.45
CA GLU A 878 37.86 -6.07 11.80
C GLU A 878 37.94 -6.97 10.57
N ASP A 879 37.26 -6.59 9.46
CA ASP A 879 37.33 -7.30 8.19
C ASP A 879 38.77 -7.35 7.65
N TRP A 880 39.52 -6.24 7.72
CA TRP A 880 40.92 -6.22 7.30
C TRP A 880 41.83 -7.07 8.19
N LYS A 881 41.58 -7.11 9.51
CA LYS A 881 42.35 -7.96 10.44
C LYS A 881 42.12 -9.44 10.15
N VAL A 882 40.88 -9.84 9.95
CA VAL A 882 40.53 -11.21 9.58
C VAL A 882 41.23 -11.60 8.26
N LYS A 883 41.19 -10.74 7.27
CA LYS A 883 41.83 -10.98 5.99
C LYS A 883 43.36 -11.03 6.09
N LEU A 884 43.95 -10.24 6.99
CA LEU A 884 45.39 -10.28 7.25
C LEU A 884 45.85 -11.61 7.86
N VAL A 885 45.08 -12.14 8.80
CA VAL A 885 45.31 -13.45 9.42
C VAL A 885 45.26 -14.55 8.33
N GLN A 886 44.19 -14.56 7.52
CA GLN A 886 44.01 -15.52 6.43
C GLN A 886 45.18 -15.51 5.44
N LEU A 887 45.60 -14.34 4.96
CA LEU A 887 46.71 -14.22 4.04
C LEU A 887 48.04 -14.61 4.69
N GLY A 888 48.23 -14.34 5.98
CA GLY A 888 49.39 -14.80 6.75
C GLY A 888 49.46 -16.32 6.85
N GLU A 889 48.33 -16.96 7.09
CA GLU A 889 48.22 -18.43 7.09
C GLU A 889 48.53 -19.02 5.71
N MET A 890 47.99 -18.42 4.63
CA MET A 890 48.26 -18.84 3.26
C MET A 890 49.74 -18.67 2.90
N LEU A 891 50.40 -17.58 3.30
CA LEU A 891 51.83 -17.38 3.07
C LEU A 891 52.68 -18.38 3.86
N ALA A 892 52.30 -18.65 5.13
CA ALA A 892 52.97 -19.64 5.95
C ALA A 892 52.79 -21.07 5.40
N ALA A 893 51.65 -21.36 4.78
CA ALA A 893 51.42 -22.62 4.09
C ALA A 893 52.29 -22.85 2.85
N LEU A 894 52.78 -21.79 2.19
CA LEU A 894 53.68 -21.86 1.06
C LEU A 894 55.16 -21.79 1.46
N ALA A 895 55.46 -21.66 2.75
CA ALA A 895 56.79 -21.64 3.27
C ALA A 895 57.35 -23.04 3.54
#